data_51e6900e030882eab68ce741e4ca4df5
#
_entry.id   51e6900e030882eab68ce741e4ca4df5
#
_cell.length_a   1.000
_cell.length_b   1.000
_cell.length_c   1.000
_cell.angle_alpha   90.00
_cell.angle_beta   90.00
_cell.angle_gamma   90.00
#
_symmetry.space_group_name_H-M   'P 1'
#
loop_
_entity.id
_entity.type
_entity.pdbx_description
1 polymer ?
#
loop_
_entity_poly.entity_id
_entity_poly.type
_entity_poly.pdbx_seq_one_letter_code
_entity_poly.pdbx_strand_id
1 'polypeptide(L)'
;MVGAVGTASAQYFGQNKVQYEQFNFKTFETNQFDIYFYPSERQAVEDAARMAERWYDRHSRTFLREFQKRKPLIFYANSPDFQQTNAVQGQLGQGTGGVTESIKERVIMPLTGSYAETDHVLGHELVHSFQYDIALRKNNEGFSLRDMPLWFIEGMAEYLSVGRTDSHTAMWMRDAALREDLPTIEQLTRSQEYFPYRYGQAYMAYIGGKYGDAAVTDLYKMSGRVGVDSAFVYTLGITADSLSAEWKQATRETFLPAAKERTPVDSIGKAVIGNPGGEYQLNISPAVSPDGRYVAFISRRNLFNTNLFVADAETGEIVQQLEGTRSNPHFDALRFIDSAGSWSPDGRKFAFLTFAEGRNEINTFNVKTGEIKTRTVVEDVGAIHNLAWSPDGQHIAFSGLQGGISDLYVYDLEAERARQLTNDRYADLQPTWSPDGETLAFTTDRGPNGTNFETLEYGEERIGLINVESGKIRTIRPFSTGMQHNPQFSPDGRSVYFIADQDGFKDVYRYDLDEKATYRVTKIQTGASGITALSPALSVARRSGRMMFSVFSNGGYSIVGRPAEKTEGERVAPEGEASTAAVLPPVQPTGGGLVDSYLNDPLTGLEGLGPITPTKASDRLYLDRIVPPSVGTSVGGTFGPQVAGGVGFMFGDILGHQNLSVFVQANGTIKDIGGGVFYSNRKNRMNYGVSVSHQPSAFGQLGRTANGNFVQIVQRIFRTQVGTQASYPFSQTNRLELGLGGTRYGFDVTARTFSRFGRSRRIDLPGAERDPLYFGRASLAYVGDFSNSGLTSPLQGGRYRFQVTPQFGSRNYVSVLADYRRYFFREPVTFAFRGLHRGNYGAGQFQGGITDLFVRETLGDPYQIGFVRGYSFNSIFEEPKCQRRGICRIGRLYGTRMALGSAELRVPLLGPEVLSLATFKYLPTDLVLFADAGVAWTSEDLTEPSFSSNTIGQSNPNASGSVAAQPVTSAGVSARVNVLGAIILEAFYARTFQRSKNWDFGVILRPGW
;
A
#
# COMPACT_ATOMS: atom_id res chain seq x y z
N MET A 1 -13.33 4.07 26.47
CA MET A 1 -12.43 3.19 25.74
C MET A 1 -11.00 3.67 25.99
N VAL A 2 -10.28 3.06 26.89
CA VAL A 2 -8.85 3.32 27.07
C VAL A 2 -8.17 2.49 25.97
N GLY A 3 -7.79 3.13 24.89
CA GLY A 3 -6.93 2.51 23.91
C GLY A 3 -5.69 2.01 24.64
N ALA A 4 -5.45 0.71 24.62
CA ALA A 4 -4.21 0.13 25.05
C ALA A 4 -3.11 0.78 24.21
N VAL A 5 -2.42 1.77 24.78
CA VAL A 5 -1.13 2.21 24.28
C VAL A 5 -0.25 0.97 24.47
N GLY A 6 -0.15 0.20 23.40
CA GLY A 6 0.72 -0.96 23.37
C GLY A 6 2.08 -0.50 23.80
N THR A 7 2.64 -1.12 24.80
CA THR A 7 4.09 -1.10 25.01
C THR A 7 4.73 -1.20 23.64
N ALA A 8 5.84 -0.51 23.41
CA ALA A 8 6.66 -0.68 22.20
C ALA A 8 7.14 -2.14 22.16
N SER A 9 6.21 -3.05 21.94
CA SER A 9 6.45 -4.42 21.55
C SER A 9 6.56 -4.38 20.05
N ALA A 10 7.59 -4.96 19.49
CA ALA A 10 7.68 -5.28 18.09
C ALA A 10 6.31 -5.79 17.62
N GLN A 11 5.85 -5.29 16.49
CA GLN A 11 4.56 -5.66 15.92
C GLN A 11 4.47 -7.20 15.87
N TYR A 12 3.42 -7.79 16.42
CA TYR A 12 3.33 -9.25 16.55
C TYR A 12 3.49 -9.95 15.20
N PHE A 13 2.78 -9.48 14.18
CA PHE A 13 2.96 -9.79 12.77
C PHE A 13 3.00 -8.48 11.97
N GLY A 14 3.12 -8.59 10.67
CA GLY A 14 3.10 -7.49 9.71
C GLY A 14 4.35 -7.44 8.87
N GLN A 15 4.20 -6.85 7.70
CA GLN A 15 5.28 -6.68 6.74
C GLN A 15 6.25 -5.60 7.22
N ASN A 16 7.50 -5.75 6.79
CA ASN A 16 8.58 -4.85 7.11
C ASN A 16 8.68 -3.75 6.05
N LYS A 17 8.97 -2.53 6.48
CA LYS A 17 9.56 -1.53 5.61
C LYS A 17 11.07 -1.67 5.76
N VAL A 18 11.74 -2.01 4.66
CA VAL A 18 13.17 -2.37 4.68
C VAL A 18 13.97 -1.24 4.05
N GLN A 19 14.97 -0.78 4.76
CA GLN A 19 15.97 0.15 4.26
C GLN A 19 17.14 -0.68 3.75
N TYR A 20 17.15 -1.02 2.46
CA TYR A 20 18.21 -1.82 1.85
C TYR A 20 19.47 -1.00 1.62
N GLU A 21 19.30 0.28 1.24
CA GLU A 21 20.39 1.21 0.94
C GLU A 21 20.49 2.34 1.97
N GLN A 22 21.67 2.94 2.06
CA GLN A 22 21.91 4.09 2.93
C GLN A 22 22.03 5.34 2.08
N PHE A 23 21.00 6.16 2.09
CA PHE A 23 20.98 7.41 1.35
C PHE A 23 21.69 8.52 2.16
N ASN A 24 22.79 9.08 1.59
CA ASN A 24 23.51 10.18 2.20
C ASN A 24 22.88 11.52 1.82
N PHE A 25 21.67 11.77 2.30
CA PHE A 25 20.93 12.97 2.00
C PHE A 25 21.71 14.25 2.30
N LYS A 26 21.71 15.14 1.31
CA LYS A 26 22.09 16.54 1.39
C LYS A 26 20.85 17.41 1.34
N THR A 27 21.00 18.68 1.70
CA THR A 27 19.92 19.65 1.55
C THR A 27 20.48 20.97 1.04
N PHE A 28 19.70 21.65 0.21
CA PHE A 28 19.91 23.06 -0.15
C PHE A 28 18.57 23.79 -0.11
N GLU A 29 18.62 25.09 -0.05
CA GLU A 29 17.45 25.96 0.09
C GLU A 29 17.20 26.70 -1.22
N THR A 30 15.94 26.79 -1.61
CA THR A 30 15.43 27.71 -2.63
C THR A 30 14.57 28.78 -1.98
N ASN A 31 13.88 29.61 -2.75
CA ASN A 31 13.02 30.65 -2.18
C ASN A 31 11.89 30.04 -1.33
N GLN A 32 11.27 28.95 -1.83
CA GLN A 32 10.08 28.36 -1.20
C GLN A 32 10.26 26.95 -0.65
N PHE A 33 11.41 26.32 -0.91
CA PHE A 33 11.61 24.91 -0.59
C PHE A 33 12.93 24.63 0.10
N ASP A 34 12.92 23.61 0.97
CA ASP A 34 14.10 22.91 1.48
C ASP A 34 14.23 21.61 0.71
N ILE A 35 15.19 21.51 -0.21
CA ILE A 35 15.35 20.39 -1.15
C ILE A 35 16.24 19.33 -0.51
N TYR A 36 15.74 18.10 -0.38
CA TYR A 36 16.46 16.94 0.13
C TYR A 36 16.77 15.99 -1.02
N PHE A 37 18.04 15.60 -1.17
CA PHE A 37 18.53 14.75 -2.25
C PHE A 37 19.82 14.05 -1.86
N TYR A 38 20.31 13.11 -2.66
CA TYR A 38 21.64 12.51 -2.48
C TYR A 38 22.48 12.70 -3.76
N PRO A 39 23.85 12.66 -3.65
CA PRO A 39 24.73 13.22 -4.68
C PRO A 39 24.56 12.69 -6.10
N SER A 40 24.10 11.43 -6.27
CA SER A 40 23.94 10.82 -7.59
C SER A 40 22.86 11.48 -8.46
N GLU A 41 21.86 12.13 -7.85
CA GLU A 41 20.71 12.76 -8.54
C GLU A 41 20.85 14.29 -8.67
N ARG A 42 22.00 14.85 -8.31
CA ARG A 42 22.17 16.30 -8.17
C ARG A 42 21.70 17.10 -9.37
N GLN A 43 22.06 16.71 -10.59
CA GLN A 43 21.72 17.46 -11.80
C GLN A 43 20.19 17.49 -12.03
N ALA A 44 19.54 16.33 -11.97
CA ALA A 44 18.09 16.25 -12.14
C ALA A 44 17.33 16.99 -11.03
N VAL A 45 17.86 16.98 -9.81
CA VAL A 45 17.24 17.70 -8.67
C VAL A 45 17.43 19.21 -8.76
N GLU A 46 18.53 19.71 -9.32
CA GLU A 46 18.70 21.14 -9.58
C GLU A 46 17.66 21.64 -10.60
N ASP A 47 17.36 20.84 -11.65
CA ASP A 47 16.30 21.17 -12.60
C ASP A 47 14.90 20.99 -11.94
N ALA A 48 14.68 19.92 -11.15
CA ALA A 48 13.44 19.73 -10.41
C ALA A 48 13.16 20.87 -9.41
N ALA A 49 14.19 21.46 -8.80
CA ALA A 49 14.04 22.62 -7.94
C ALA A 49 13.56 23.86 -8.73
N ARG A 50 14.03 24.05 -9.97
CA ARG A 50 13.51 25.11 -10.88
C ARG A 50 12.06 24.85 -11.27
N MET A 51 11.71 23.58 -11.55
CA MET A 51 10.31 23.18 -11.77
C MET A 51 9.44 23.49 -10.58
N ALA A 52 9.92 23.20 -9.35
CA ALA A 52 9.19 23.46 -8.10
C ALA A 52 8.89 24.95 -7.89
N GLU A 53 9.88 25.82 -8.09
CA GLU A 53 9.68 27.28 -7.99
C GLU A 53 8.71 27.78 -9.06
N ARG A 54 8.79 27.26 -10.30
CA ARG A 54 7.84 27.55 -11.38
C ARG A 54 6.42 27.16 -11.02
N TRP A 55 6.21 25.94 -10.50
CA TRP A 55 4.90 25.47 -10.06
C TRP A 55 4.38 26.24 -8.85
N TYR A 56 5.27 26.60 -7.92
CA TYR A 56 4.88 27.46 -6.82
C TYR A 56 4.31 28.80 -7.31
N ASP A 57 4.99 29.50 -8.22
CA ASP A 57 4.53 30.76 -8.76
C ASP A 57 3.15 30.61 -9.42
N ARG A 58 2.97 29.59 -10.29
CA ARG A 58 1.72 29.31 -10.97
C ARG A 58 0.58 28.99 -10.00
N HIS A 59 0.82 28.10 -9.05
CA HIS A 59 -0.20 27.73 -8.07
C HIS A 59 -0.46 28.85 -7.06
N SER A 60 0.52 29.64 -6.65
CA SER A 60 0.31 30.77 -5.74
C SER A 60 -0.62 31.80 -6.34
N ARG A 61 -0.49 32.06 -7.66
CA ARG A 61 -1.42 32.92 -8.39
C ARG A 61 -2.81 32.30 -8.56
N THR A 62 -2.89 31.00 -8.85
CA THR A 62 -4.17 30.30 -9.03
C THR A 62 -4.95 30.22 -7.73
N PHE A 63 -4.29 29.90 -6.62
CA PHE A 63 -4.90 29.83 -5.30
C PHE A 63 -5.04 31.19 -4.59
N LEU A 64 -4.40 32.25 -5.13
CA LEU A 64 -4.24 33.55 -4.47
C LEU A 64 -3.66 33.38 -3.07
N ARG A 65 -2.52 32.69 -2.98
CA ARG A 65 -1.97 32.22 -1.72
C ARG A 65 -0.45 32.02 -1.76
N GLU A 66 0.22 32.39 -0.66
CA GLU A 66 1.64 32.21 -0.46
C GLU A 66 1.92 31.30 0.74
N PHE A 67 2.98 30.51 0.67
CA PHE A 67 3.46 29.73 1.81
C PHE A 67 4.02 30.62 2.90
N GLN A 68 3.77 30.25 4.15
CA GLN A 68 4.32 31.00 5.32
C GLN A 68 5.75 30.57 5.67
N LYS A 69 6.16 29.38 5.22
CA LYS A 69 7.47 28.79 5.46
C LYS A 69 7.82 27.91 4.27
N ARG A 70 9.12 27.73 4.04
CA ARG A 70 9.58 26.76 3.05
C ARG A 70 9.01 25.37 3.33
N LYS A 71 8.71 24.64 2.26
CA LYS A 71 8.21 23.25 2.33
C LYS A 71 9.34 22.29 2.01
N PRO A 72 9.49 21.18 2.76
CA PRO A 72 10.47 20.14 2.41
C PRO A 72 10.04 19.38 1.15
N LEU A 73 10.94 19.29 0.15
CA LEU A 73 10.83 18.41 -1.01
C LEU A 73 11.91 17.32 -0.90
N ILE A 74 11.52 16.07 -0.88
CA ILE A 74 12.42 14.93 -0.74
C ILE A 74 12.39 14.15 -2.06
N PHE A 75 13.49 14.22 -2.81
CA PHE A 75 13.65 13.49 -4.04
C PHE A 75 14.38 12.17 -3.84
N TYR A 76 14.04 11.21 -4.67
CA TYR A 76 14.72 9.93 -4.81
C TYR A 76 15.08 9.73 -6.29
N ALA A 77 16.26 9.21 -6.57
CA ALA A 77 16.74 9.03 -7.94
C ALA A 77 15.85 8.12 -8.80
N ASN A 78 15.04 7.29 -8.16
CA ASN A 78 14.20 6.31 -8.84
C ASN A 78 13.11 5.74 -7.90
N SER A 79 12.16 5.00 -8.47
CA SER A 79 11.08 4.35 -7.72
C SER A 79 11.54 3.24 -6.74
N PRO A 80 12.52 2.35 -7.05
CA PRO A 80 13.11 1.44 -6.07
C PRO A 80 13.63 2.10 -4.80
N ASP A 81 14.31 3.22 -4.91
CA ASP A 81 14.80 4.01 -3.77
C ASP A 81 13.64 4.64 -3.00
N PHE A 82 12.70 5.23 -3.72
CA PHE A 82 11.50 5.84 -3.13
C PHE A 82 10.67 4.84 -2.30
N GLN A 83 10.56 3.60 -2.74
CA GLN A 83 9.86 2.56 -1.98
C GLN A 83 10.50 2.25 -0.61
N GLN A 84 11.76 2.61 -0.40
CA GLN A 84 12.47 2.48 0.86
C GLN A 84 12.27 3.67 1.81
N THR A 85 11.64 4.77 1.37
CA THR A 85 11.47 5.97 2.20
C THR A 85 10.83 5.68 3.55
N ASN A 86 11.37 6.24 4.63
CA ASN A 86 10.75 6.22 5.95
C ASN A 86 9.80 7.42 6.19
N ALA A 87 9.79 8.37 5.26
CA ALA A 87 8.94 9.56 5.35
C ALA A 87 7.45 9.22 5.23
N VAL A 88 7.10 8.18 4.48
CA VAL A 88 5.73 7.69 4.32
C VAL A 88 5.55 6.42 5.13
N GLN A 89 4.44 6.30 5.86
CA GLN A 89 4.10 5.07 6.59
C GLN A 89 3.47 4.04 5.64
N GLY A 90 3.75 2.76 5.90
CA GLY A 90 3.24 1.66 5.07
C GLY A 90 4.11 1.35 3.85
N GLN A 91 3.64 0.41 3.02
CA GLN A 91 4.27 0.04 1.77
C GLN A 91 3.81 0.98 0.65
N LEU A 92 4.73 1.41 -0.20
CA LEU A 92 4.43 2.17 -1.41
C LEU A 92 4.25 1.21 -2.59
N GLY A 93 3.19 1.44 -3.37
CA GLY A 93 2.95 0.70 -4.61
C GLY A 93 3.84 1.18 -5.75
N GLN A 94 3.96 0.37 -6.80
CA GLN A 94 4.72 0.75 -8.00
C GLN A 94 4.11 1.99 -8.69
N GLY A 95 2.78 2.14 -8.66
CA GLY A 95 2.08 3.26 -9.30
C GLY A 95 2.02 4.54 -8.47
N THR A 96 2.77 4.63 -7.36
CA THR A 96 2.82 5.86 -6.55
C THR A 96 3.84 6.81 -7.15
N GLY A 97 3.39 7.89 -7.79
CA GLY A 97 4.24 8.91 -8.42
C GLY A 97 4.87 9.84 -7.39
N GLY A 98 4.12 10.21 -6.35
CA GLY A 98 4.56 11.06 -5.25
C GLY A 98 3.65 10.90 -4.05
N VAL A 99 3.99 11.58 -2.96
CA VAL A 99 3.15 11.67 -1.76
C VAL A 99 3.36 13.02 -1.09
N THR A 100 2.30 13.75 -0.91
CA THR A 100 2.30 14.95 -0.07
C THR A 100 1.73 14.64 1.30
N GLU A 101 2.53 14.85 2.34
CA GLU A 101 2.21 14.49 3.72
C GLU A 101 1.88 15.75 4.54
N SER A 102 0.70 15.74 5.19
CA SER A 102 0.15 16.93 5.84
C SER A 102 0.83 17.31 7.17
N ILE A 103 1.39 16.35 7.93
CA ILE A 103 1.91 16.62 9.29
C ILE A 103 3.16 17.51 9.23
N LYS A 104 4.09 17.21 8.34
CA LYS A 104 5.31 17.99 8.12
C LYS A 104 5.23 18.87 6.87
N GLU A 105 4.10 18.81 6.16
CA GLU A 105 3.84 19.56 4.92
C GLU A 105 4.97 19.35 3.89
N ARG A 106 5.39 18.11 3.70
CA ARG A 106 6.49 17.71 2.82
C ARG A 106 5.98 16.94 1.63
N VAL A 107 6.65 17.10 0.50
CA VAL A 107 6.48 16.30 -0.72
C VAL A 107 7.61 15.28 -0.79
N ILE A 108 7.28 14.04 -1.10
CA ILE A 108 8.24 12.94 -1.25
C ILE A 108 7.96 12.26 -2.58
N MET A 109 8.91 12.24 -3.50
CA MET A 109 8.70 11.65 -4.82
C MET A 109 9.99 11.08 -5.43
N PRO A 110 9.90 10.09 -6.31
CA PRO A 110 11.00 9.68 -7.17
C PRO A 110 11.10 10.60 -8.39
N LEU A 111 12.30 10.71 -8.95
CA LEU A 111 12.48 11.17 -10.31
C LEU A 111 12.05 10.06 -11.27
N THR A 112 11.34 10.40 -12.33
CA THR A 112 10.69 9.43 -13.23
C THR A 112 11.56 9.00 -14.41
N GLY A 113 12.65 9.76 -14.66
CA GLY A 113 13.53 9.57 -15.83
C GLY A 113 13.09 10.35 -17.07
N SER A 114 11.88 10.90 -17.06
CA SER A 114 11.39 11.91 -18.02
C SER A 114 11.16 13.22 -17.28
N TYR A 115 11.69 14.33 -17.82
CA TYR A 115 11.48 15.63 -17.17
C TYR A 115 10.03 16.12 -17.29
N ALA A 116 9.35 15.81 -18.39
CA ALA A 116 7.93 16.13 -18.56
C ALA A 116 7.06 15.43 -17.50
N GLU A 117 7.31 14.14 -17.23
CA GLU A 117 6.59 13.39 -16.24
C GLU A 117 6.96 13.81 -14.81
N THR A 118 8.24 14.10 -14.55
CA THR A 118 8.70 14.64 -13.25
C THR A 118 8.05 15.98 -12.96
N ASP A 119 7.94 16.87 -13.95
CA ASP A 119 7.30 18.18 -13.83
C ASP A 119 5.79 18.04 -13.54
N HIS A 120 5.11 17.15 -14.25
CA HIS A 120 3.70 16.84 -14.01
C HIS A 120 3.46 16.37 -12.58
N VAL A 121 4.18 15.31 -12.14
CA VAL A 121 4.04 14.77 -10.77
C VAL A 121 4.33 15.83 -9.72
N LEU A 122 5.39 16.62 -9.91
CA LEU A 122 5.74 17.70 -8.99
C LEU A 122 4.65 18.77 -8.93
N GLY A 123 4.10 19.18 -10.09
CA GLY A 123 2.98 20.11 -10.16
C GLY A 123 1.75 19.59 -9.42
N HIS A 124 1.42 18.33 -9.60
CA HIS A 124 0.33 17.63 -8.91
C HIS A 124 0.52 17.62 -7.38
N GLU A 125 1.68 17.19 -6.90
CA GLU A 125 1.98 17.13 -5.46
C GLU A 125 2.02 18.52 -4.81
N LEU A 126 2.44 19.53 -5.54
CA LEU A 126 2.43 20.92 -5.04
C LEU A 126 1.00 21.48 -4.93
N VAL A 127 0.03 21.04 -5.75
CA VAL A 127 -1.39 21.35 -5.49
C VAL A 127 -1.81 20.85 -4.12
N HIS A 128 -1.45 19.62 -3.75
CA HIS A 128 -1.74 19.09 -2.41
C HIS A 128 -1.06 19.91 -1.30
N SER A 129 0.15 20.43 -1.55
CA SER A 129 0.82 21.33 -0.61
C SER A 129 0.01 22.60 -0.35
N PHE A 130 -0.59 23.21 -1.40
CA PHE A 130 -1.51 24.34 -1.27
C PHE A 130 -2.82 23.96 -0.59
N GLN A 131 -3.39 22.80 -0.92
CA GLN A 131 -4.60 22.28 -0.28
C GLN A 131 -4.39 22.12 1.24
N TYR A 132 -3.28 21.53 1.66
CA TYR A 132 -2.95 21.40 3.09
C TYR A 132 -2.62 22.74 3.74
N ASP A 133 -1.90 23.64 3.07
CA ASP A 133 -1.62 24.97 3.61
C ASP A 133 -2.89 25.76 3.88
N ILE A 134 -3.93 25.61 3.03
CA ILE A 134 -5.26 26.19 3.26
C ILE A 134 -5.94 25.55 4.46
N ALA A 135 -5.95 24.21 4.53
CA ALA A 135 -6.69 23.47 5.53
C ALA A 135 -6.10 23.60 6.96
N LEU A 136 -4.78 23.67 7.08
CA LEU A 136 -4.09 23.58 8.36
C LEU A 136 -3.79 24.92 9.01
N ARG A 137 -4.09 26.07 8.36
CA ARG A 137 -3.87 27.38 8.97
C ARG A 137 -4.82 27.64 10.15
N LYS A 138 -4.25 28.14 11.24
CA LYS A 138 -4.97 28.46 12.48
C LYS A 138 -6.20 29.36 12.33
N ASN A 139 -6.24 30.20 11.29
CA ASN A 139 -7.35 31.12 11.03
C ASN A 139 -8.49 30.48 10.23
N ASN A 140 -8.41 29.19 9.90
CA ASN A 140 -9.40 28.48 9.11
C ASN A 140 -10.22 27.51 9.99
N GLU A 141 -10.65 28.00 11.16
CA GLU A 141 -11.54 27.25 12.05
C GLU A 141 -12.81 26.81 11.30
N GLY A 142 -13.10 25.51 11.36
CA GLY A 142 -14.23 24.89 10.66
C GLY A 142 -13.91 24.30 9.29
N PHE A 143 -12.71 24.43 8.78
CA PHE A 143 -12.31 23.77 7.53
C PHE A 143 -12.07 22.26 7.76
N SER A 144 -12.77 21.41 7.01
CA SER A 144 -12.65 19.94 7.10
C SER A 144 -12.21 19.34 5.78
N LEU A 145 -11.06 18.67 5.79
CA LEU A 145 -10.62 17.81 4.67
C LEU A 145 -11.28 16.44 4.69
N ARG A 146 -11.80 16.03 5.85
CA ARG A 146 -12.28 14.66 6.07
C ARG A 146 -13.47 14.30 5.17
N ASP A 147 -14.27 15.29 4.82
CA ASP A 147 -15.51 15.09 4.08
C ASP A 147 -15.35 15.40 2.57
N MET A 148 -14.14 15.72 2.13
CA MET A 148 -13.83 15.92 0.72
C MET A 148 -13.58 14.58 0.03
N PRO A 149 -14.30 14.27 -1.07
CA PRO A 149 -14.11 13.03 -1.81
C PRO A 149 -12.80 13.03 -2.58
N LEU A 150 -12.22 11.84 -2.77
CA LEU A 150 -10.91 11.67 -3.40
C LEU A 150 -10.88 12.25 -4.83
N TRP A 151 -11.94 12.03 -5.63
CA TRP A 151 -12.01 12.56 -7.00
C TRP A 151 -11.89 14.09 -7.06
N PHE A 152 -12.36 14.78 -6.00
CA PHE A 152 -12.30 16.23 -5.92
C PHE A 152 -10.87 16.71 -5.64
N ILE A 153 -10.20 16.07 -4.69
CA ILE A 153 -8.82 16.39 -4.27
C ILE A 153 -7.83 16.08 -5.40
N GLU A 154 -7.89 14.85 -5.91
CA GLU A 154 -6.97 14.37 -6.96
C GLU A 154 -7.29 14.96 -8.34
N GLY A 155 -8.57 15.08 -8.68
CA GLY A 155 -8.97 15.68 -9.94
C GLY A 155 -8.58 17.15 -10.07
N MET A 156 -8.58 17.89 -8.96
CA MET A 156 -8.09 19.25 -8.91
C MET A 156 -6.56 19.28 -9.14
N ALA A 157 -5.81 18.35 -8.54
CA ALA A 157 -4.38 18.24 -8.69
C ALA A 157 -4.00 17.87 -10.14
N GLU A 158 -4.67 16.90 -10.74
CA GLU A 158 -4.50 16.55 -12.16
C GLU A 158 -4.81 17.74 -13.08
N TYR A 159 -5.96 18.39 -12.90
CA TYR A 159 -6.35 19.51 -13.76
C TYR A 159 -5.35 20.67 -13.70
N LEU A 160 -4.92 21.06 -12.50
CA LEU A 160 -4.02 22.21 -12.33
C LEU A 160 -2.58 21.91 -12.76
N SER A 161 -2.20 20.63 -12.97
CA SER A 161 -0.87 20.21 -13.44
C SER A 161 -0.82 19.80 -14.92
N VAL A 162 -1.89 19.21 -15.46
CA VAL A 162 -1.97 18.73 -16.87
C VAL A 162 -2.84 19.60 -17.74
N GLY A 163 -3.86 20.25 -17.14
CA GLY A 163 -4.82 21.06 -17.89
C GLY A 163 -5.93 20.23 -18.53
N ARG A 164 -6.44 20.73 -19.68
CA ARG A 164 -7.59 20.17 -20.39
C ARG A 164 -7.24 19.31 -21.59
N THR A 165 -6.01 19.38 -22.07
CA THR A 165 -5.57 18.61 -23.24
C THR A 165 -4.82 17.36 -22.76
N ASP A 166 -5.52 16.22 -22.75
CA ASP A 166 -4.98 14.94 -22.31
C ASP A 166 -5.65 13.79 -23.10
N SER A 167 -4.92 13.21 -24.05
CA SER A 167 -5.41 12.11 -24.87
C SER A 167 -5.76 10.85 -24.06
N HIS A 168 -5.06 10.63 -22.95
CA HIS A 168 -5.28 9.48 -22.09
C HIS A 168 -6.60 9.61 -21.30
N THR A 169 -6.85 10.74 -20.64
CA THR A 169 -8.13 11.01 -19.96
C THR A 169 -9.28 11.10 -20.97
N ALA A 170 -9.07 11.71 -22.15
CA ALA A 170 -10.06 11.73 -23.21
C ALA A 170 -10.46 10.32 -23.68
N MET A 171 -9.52 9.37 -23.71
CA MET A 171 -9.80 7.96 -24.00
C MET A 171 -10.78 7.34 -22.99
N TRP A 172 -10.58 7.61 -21.68
CA TRP A 172 -11.50 7.14 -20.62
C TRP A 172 -12.88 7.77 -20.76
N MET A 173 -12.95 9.06 -21.08
CA MET A 173 -14.24 9.76 -21.26
C MET A 173 -14.98 9.27 -22.49
N ARG A 174 -14.26 8.94 -23.59
CA ARG A 174 -14.84 8.32 -24.79
C ARG A 174 -15.46 6.97 -24.50
N ASP A 175 -14.71 6.12 -23.80
CA ASP A 175 -15.18 4.79 -23.40
C ASP A 175 -16.45 4.87 -22.53
N ALA A 176 -16.44 5.74 -21.52
CA ALA A 176 -17.60 5.93 -20.65
C ALA A 176 -18.79 6.53 -21.40
N ALA A 177 -18.58 7.43 -22.35
CA ALA A 177 -19.63 7.99 -23.18
C ALA A 177 -20.24 6.94 -24.13
N LEU A 178 -19.42 6.08 -24.74
CA LEU A 178 -19.88 4.97 -25.60
C LEU A 178 -20.73 3.95 -24.86
N ARG A 179 -20.40 3.69 -23.57
CA ARG A 179 -21.14 2.78 -22.68
C ARG A 179 -22.35 3.41 -22.02
N GLU A 180 -22.57 4.71 -22.21
CA GLU A 180 -23.58 5.49 -21.46
C GLU A 180 -23.37 5.47 -19.93
N ASP A 181 -22.12 5.26 -19.49
CA ASP A 181 -21.73 5.09 -18.08
C ASP A 181 -20.87 6.25 -17.57
N LEU A 182 -21.19 7.46 -17.94
CA LEU A 182 -20.57 8.64 -17.36
C LEU A 182 -21.11 8.83 -15.93
N PRO A 183 -20.26 8.92 -14.89
CA PRO A 183 -20.74 9.04 -13.51
C PRO A 183 -21.33 10.42 -13.22
N THR A 184 -22.20 10.50 -12.22
CA THR A 184 -22.55 11.74 -11.54
C THR A 184 -21.54 12.06 -10.45
N ILE A 185 -21.52 13.29 -9.95
CA ILE A 185 -20.71 13.69 -8.79
C ILE A 185 -21.05 12.83 -7.57
N GLU A 186 -22.33 12.49 -7.37
CA GLU A 186 -22.74 11.59 -6.28
C GLU A 186 -22.15 10.18 -6.45
N GLN A 187 -22.18 9.63 -7.68
CA GLN A 187 -21.60 8.33 -7.97
C GLN A 187 -20.08 8.33 -7.75
N LEU A 188 -19.36 9.35 -8.22
CA LEU A 188 -17.93 9.50 -7.98
C LEU A 188 -17.59 9.61 -6.49
N THR A 189 -18.45 10.23 -5.71
CA THR A 189 -18.24 10.41 -4.27
C THR A 189 -18.49 9.11 -3.49
N ARG A 190 -19.46 8.29 -3.92
CA ARG A 190 -19.92 7.11 -3.17
C ARG A 190 -19.42 5.78 -3.70
N SER A 191 -19.13 5.68 -5.01
CA SER A 191 -18.67 4.46 -5.64
C SER A 191 -17.16 4.45 -5.83
N GLN A 192 -16.53 3.28 -5.69
CA GLN A 192 -15.12 3.05 -5.99
C GLN A 192 -14.92 2.47 -7.42
N GLU A 193 -15.97 2.37 -8.20
CA GLU A 193 -15.94 1.84 -9.57
C GLU A 193 -15.26 2.81 -10.54
N TYR A 194 -15.38 4.11 -10.27
CA TYR A 194 -14.83 5.15 -11.12
C TYR A 194 -13.49 5.62 -10.64
N PHE A 195 -12.50 5.64 -11.53
CA PHE A 195 -11.14 6.04 -11.18
C PHE A 195 -11.07 7.55 -10.89
N PRO A 196 -10.79 7.97 -9.65
CA PRO A 196 -10.99 9.33 -9.19
C PRO A 196 -10.14 10.38 -9.92
N TYR A 197 -8.93 10.03 -10.34
CA TYR A 197 -8.02 10.94 -11.03
C TYR A 197 -8.58 11.37 -12.39
N ARG A 198 -8.95 10.42 -13.26
CA ARG A 198 -9.40 10.70 -14.63
C ARG A 198 -10.76 11.38 -14.68
N TYR A 199 -11.74 10.85 -13.97
CA TYR A 199 -13.06 11.49 -13.89
C TYR A 199 -13.02 12.82 -13.12
N GLY A 200 -12.17 12.92 -12.09
CA GLY A 200 -11.94 14.15 -11.35
C GLY A 200 -11.33 15.24 -12.23
N GLN A 201 -10.25 14.93 -13.00
CA GLN A 201 -9.68 15.85 -13.96
C GLN A 201 -10.71 16.35 -14.97
N ALA A 202 -11.52 15.44 -15.53
CA ALA A 202 -12.54 15.80 -16.51
C ALA A 202 -13.63 16.73 -15.96
N TYR A 203 -14.05 16.53 -14.71
CA TYR A 203 -14.98 17.46 -14.04
C TYR A 203 -14.33 18.80 -13.75
N MET A 204 -13.08 18.84 -13.25
CA MET A 204 -12.39 20.09 -12.96
C MET A 204 -12.05 20.86 -14.24
N ALA A 205 -11.72 20.17 -15.33
CA ALA A 205 -11.55 20.76 -16.67
C ALA A 205 -12.85 21.42 -17.17
N TYR A 206 -14.01 20.79 -16.92
CA TYR A 206 -15.30 21.37 -17.27
C TYR A 206 -15.60 22.62 -16.44
N ILE A 207 -15.35 22.57 -15.13
CA ILE A 207 -15.55 23.71 -14.23
C ILE A 207 -14.63 24.87 -14.62
N GLY A 208 -13.33 24.62 -14.78
CA GLY A 208 -12.35 25.62 -15.18
C GLY A 208 -12.67 26.21 -16.55
N GLY A 209 -13.00 25.38 -17.54
CA GLY A 209 -13.35 25.84 -18.89
C GLY A 209 -14.63 26.65 -18.99
N LYS A 210 -15.64 26.36 -18.14
CA LYS A 210 -16.93 27.03 -18.16
C LYS A 210 -17.00 28.25 -17.23
N TYR A 211 -16.48 28.11 -16.00
CA TYR A 211 -16.61 29.11 -14.94
C TYR A 211 -15.29 29.84 -14.64
N GLY A 212 -14.17 29.42 -15.25
CA GLY A 212 -12.83 29.92 -15.03
C GLY A 212 -12.07 29.17 -13.95
N ASP A 213 -10.74 29.16 -14.04
CA ASP A 213 -9.85 28.39 -13.16
C ASP A 213 -9.92 28.83 -11.68
N ALA A 214 -10.21 30.11 -11.45
CA ALA A 214 -10.46 30.62 -10.09
C ALA A 214 -11.65 29.92 -9.43
N ALA A 215 -12.67 29.51 -10.19
CA ALA A 215 -13.82 28.80 -9.64
C ALA A 215 -13.43 27.43 -9.07
N VAL A 216 -12.43 26.75 -9.63
CA VAL A 216 -11.92 25.47 -9.13
C VAL A 216 -11.33 25.64 -7.72
N THR A 217 -10.48 26.65 -7.52
CA THR A 217 -9.85 26.91 -6.23
C THR A 217 -10.84 27.47 -5.19
N ASP A 218 -11.81 28.29 -5.62
CA ASP A 218 -12.83 28.83 -4.73
C ASP A 218 -13.82 27.75 -4.30
N LEU A 219 -14.14 26.82 -5.19
CA LEU A 219 -14.92 25.63 -4.87
C LEU A 219 -14.25 24.78 -3.78
N TYR A 220 -12.93 24.60 -3.87
CA TYR A 220 -12.16 23.92 -2.82
C TYR A 220 -12.25 24.64 -1.47
N LYS A 221 -12.00 25.94 -1.46
CA LYS A 221 -12.06 26.77 -0.24
C LYS A 221 -13.46 26.75 0.39
N MET A 222 -14.50 26.78 -0.44
CA MET A 222 -15.88 26.73 0.02
C MET A 222 -16.28 25.33 0.52
N SER A 223 -15.87 24.26 -0.21
CA SER A 223 -16.17 22.88 0.17
C SER A 223 -15.69 22.51 1.57
N GLY A 224 -14.50 23.00 1.96
CA GLY A 224 -13.99 22.77 3.30
C GLY A 224 -14.78 23.45 4.42
N ARG A 225 -15.63 24.43 4.10
CA ARG A 225 -16.42 25.21 5.07
C ARG A 225 -17.87 24.75 5.17
N VAL A 226 -18.49 24.48 4.03
CA VAL A 226 -19.94 24.21 3.97
C VAL A 226 -20.27 22.80 3.43
N GLY A 227 -19.25 22.01 3.12
CA GLY A 227 -19.40 20.73 2.44
C GLY A 227 -19.49 20.87 0.93
N VAL A 228 -19.16 19.78 0.21
CA VAL A 228 -19.00 19.79 -1.25
C VAL A 228 -20.30 20.16 -1.99
N ASP A 229 -21.43 19.56 -1.61
CA ASP A 229 -22.71 19.80 -2.30
C ASP A 229 -23.18 21.27 -2.20
N SER A 230 -23.03 21.86 -1.00
CA SER A 230 -23.39 23.28 -0.79
C SER A 230 -22.42 24.21 -1.53
N ALA A 231 -21.14 23.82 -1.61
CA ALA A 231 -20.14 24.64 -2.26
C ALA A 231 -20.42 24.86 -3.76
N PHE A 232 -20.98 23.88 -4.46
CA PHE A 232 -21.41 24.05 -5.87
C PHE A 232 -22.42 25.19 -6.02
N VAL A 233 -23.42 25.22 -5.15
CA VAL A 233 -24.44 26.28 -5.19
C VAL A 233 -23.86 27.64 -4.85
N TYR A 234 -23.01 27.73 -3.81
CA TYR A 234 -22.44 29.02 -3.39
C TYR A 234 -21.39 29.56 -4.38
N THR A 235 -20.63 28.68 -5.03
CA THR A 235 -19.53 29.10 -5.92
C THR A 235 -19.98 29.21 -7.37
N LEU A 236 -20.76 28.25 -7.87
CA LEU A 236 -21.11 28.14 -9.28
C LEU A 236 -22.56 28.52 -9.57
N GLY A 237 -23.40 28.67 -8.55
CA GLY A 237 -24.81 28.97 -8.71
C GLY A 237 -25.68 27.81 -9.18
N ILE A 238 -25.15 26.57 -9.21
CA ILE A 238 -25.89 25.38 -9.64
C ILE A 238 -25.65 24.23 -8.68
N THR A 239 -26.53 23.23 -8.71
CA THR A 239 -26.36 22.00 -7.92
C THR A 239 -25.36 21.04 -8.55
N ALA A 240 -24.82 20.11 -7.75
CA ALA A 240 -23.96 19.02 -8.23
C ALA A 240 -24.66 18.16 -9.30
N ASP A 241 -25.97 17.92 -9.16
CA ASP A 241 -26.77 17.17 -10.12
C ASP A 241 -26.90 17.89 -11.46
N SER A 242 -27.16 19.21 -11.43
CA SER A 242 -27.24 20.04 -12.64
C SER A 242 -25.91 20.10 -13.36
N LEU A 243 -24.79 20.26 -12.61
CA LEU A 243 -23.46 20.23 -13.19
C LEU A 243 -23.15 18.86 -13.80
N SER A 244 -23.55 17.77 -13.11
CA SER A 244 -23.37 16.41 -13.64
C SER A 244 -24.10 16.21 -14.97
N ALA A 245 -25.33 16.69 -15.08
CA ALA A 245 -26.12 16.59 -16.31
C ALA A 245 -25.48 17.36 -17.47
N GLU A 246 -25.07 18.61 -17.21
CA GLU A 246 -24.39 19.45 -18.20
C GLU A 246 -23.04 18.85 -18.67
N TRP A 247 -22.23 18.40 -17.72
CA TRP A 247 -20.95 17.77 -18.03
C TRP A 247 -21.11 16.48 -18.86
N LYS A 248 -22.09 15.62 -18.50
CA LYS A 248 -22.41 14.41 -19.28
C LYS A 248 -22.81 14.75 -20.72
N GLN A 249 -23.64 15.76 -20.89
CA GLN A 249 -24.07 16.22 -22.20
C GLN A 249 -22.87 16.73 -23.02
N ALA A 250 -22.08 17.63 -22.44
CA ALA A 250 -20.90 18.18 -23.11
C ALA A 250 -19.87 17.10 -23.49
N THR A 251 -19.68 16.10 -22.62
CA THR A 251 -18.78 14.98 -22.85
C THR A 251 -19.26 14.12 -24.03
N ARG A 252 -20.56 13.81 -24.08
CA ARG A 252 -21.15 13.07 -25.22
C ARG A 252 -21.06 13.85 -26.53
N GLU A 253 -21.39 15.13 -26.51
CA GLU A 253 -21.33 15.99 -27.70
C GLU A 253 -19.91 16.14 -28.22
N THR A 254 -18.91 16.18 -27.33
CA THR A 254 -17.49 16.30 -27.72
C THR A 254 -16.96 14.99 -28.29
N PHE A 255 -17.21 13.86 -27.66
CA PHE A 255 -16.48 12.64 -27.98
C PHE A 255 -17.24 11.65 -28.87
N LEU A 256 -18.57 11.56 -28.79
CA LEU A 256 -19.30 10.54 -29.54
C LEU A 256 -19.27 10.72 -31.06
N PRO A 257 -19.32 11.94 -31.66
CA PRO A 257 -19.26 12.08 -33.11
C PRO A 257 -17.99 11.45 -33.71
N ALA A 258 -16.82 11.85 -33.21
CA ALA A 258 -15.53 11.35 -33.70
C ALA A 258 -15.34 9.85 -33.39
N ALA A 259 -15.81 9.35 -32.24
CA ALA A 259 -15.70 7.94 -31.87
C ALA A 259 -16.56 7.04 -32.78
N LYS A 260 -17.77 7.48 -33.19
CA LYS A 260 -18.65 6.71 -34.08
C LYS A 260 -18.10 6.50 -35.50
N GLU A 261 -17.19 7.35 -35.95
CA GLU A 261 -16.51 7.23 -37.25
C GLU A 261 -15.33 6.26 -37.23
N ARG A 262 -15.07 5.64 -36.08
CA ARG A 262 -13.92 4.75 -35.82
C ARG A 262 -14.38 3.33 -35.60
N THR A 263 -13.44 2.39 -35.67
CA THR A 263 -13.71 0.95 -35.59
C THR A 263 -13.95 0.56 -34.12
N PRO A 264 -15.07 -0.12 -33.83
CA PRO A 264 -15.28 -0.72 -32.50
C PRO A 264 -14.18 -1.74 -32.17
N VAL A 265 -13.86 -1.83 -30.87
CA VAL A 265 -12.77 -2.71 -30.38
C VAL A 265 -12.97 -4.16 -30.83
N ASP A 266 -14.21 -4.66 -30.85
CA ASP A 266 -14.55 -6.03 -31.28
C ASP A 266 -14.26 -6.30 -32.76
N SER A 267 -14.13 -5.27 -33.57
CA SER A 267 -13.93 -5.36 -35.02
C SER A 267 -12.49 -5.09 -35.47
N ILE A 268 -11.60 -4.64 -34.56
CA ILE A 268 -10.22 -4.29 -34.88
C ILE A 268 -9.36 -5.53 -35.12
N GLY A 269 -9.60 -6.57 -34.36
CA GLY A 269 -8.89 -7.84 -34.40
C GLY A 269 -9.53 -8.86 -33.50
N LYS A 270 -8.90 -10.02 -33.33
CA LYS A 270 -9.37 -11.04 -32.41
C LYS A 270 -8.96 -10.63 -30.97
N ALA A 271 -9.93 -10.46 -30.07
CA ALA A 271 -9.64 -10.38 -28.65
C ALA A 271 -9.10 -11.74 -28.19
N VAL A 272 -7.82 -11.75 -27.82
CA VAL A 272 -7.12 -12.97 -27.42
C VAL A 272 -7.18 -13.12 -25.90
N ILE A 273 -6.94 -12.04 -25.19
CA ILE A 273 -6.96 -12.03 -23.72
C ILE A 273 -7.95 -10.96 -23.24
N GLY A 274 -8.84 -11.37 -22.37
CA GLY A 274 -9.93 -10.54 -21.89
C GLY A 274 -11.15 -10.62 -22.79
N ASN A 275 -12.22 -10.00 -22.33
CA ASN A 275 -13.45 -9.83 -23.12
C ASN A 275 -13.70 -8.32 -23.24
N PRO A 276 -13.58 -7.72 -24.43
CA PRO A 276 -13.81 -6.28 -24.62
C PRO A 276 -15.22 -5.82 -24.20
N GLY A 277 -16.19 -6.74 -24.07
CA GLY A 277 -17.54 -6.46 -23.57
C GLY A 277 -17.79 -6.95 -22.14
N GLY A 278 -16.77 -7.45 -21.41
CA GLY A 278 -16.90 -8.02 -20.07
C GLY A 278 -16.56 -7.04 -18.94
N GLU A 279 -16.62 -7.52 -17.70
CA GLU A 279 -16.24 -6.79 -16.48
C GLU A 279 -14.80 -6.27 -16.55
N TYR A 280 -14.52 -5.23 -15.75
CA TYR A 280 -13.18 -4.62 -15.63
C TYR A 280 -12.07 -5.68 -15.48
N GLN A 281 -11.18 -5.72 -16.43
CA GLN A 281 -10.01 -6.58 -16.41
C GLN A 281 -8.74 -5.79 -16.72
N LEU A 282 -7.68 -6.06 -15.99
CA LEU A 282 -6.36 -5.51 -16.27
C LEU A 282 -5.54 -6.57 -17.00
N ASN A 283 -5.42 -6.44 -18.34
CA ASN A 283 -4.54 -7.25 -19.17
C ASN A 283 -3.68 -6.31 -20.01
N ILE A 284 -2.40 -6.16 -19.67
CA ILE A 284 -1.51 -5.13 -20.21
C ILE A 284 -0.13 -5.68 -20.55
N SER A 285 0.69 -4.82 -21.20
CA SER A 285 2.09 -5.08 -21.54
C SER A 285 2.28 -6.39 -22.33
N PRO A 286 1.57 -6.56 -23.47
CA PRO A 286 1.70 -7.77 -24.26
C PRO A 286 3.11 -7.86 -24.85
N ALA A 287 3.70 -9.06 -24.80
CA ALA A 287 4.93 -9.40 -25.48
C ALA A 287 4.72 -10.72 -26.24
N VAL A 288 4.68 -10.64 -27.57
CA VAL A 288 4.46 -11.79 -28.44
C VAL A 288 5.76 -12.53 -28.70
N SER A 289 5.73 -13.87 -28.72
CA SER A 289 6.88 -14.71 -29.04
C SER A 289 7.36 -14.51 -30.50
N PRO A 290 8.65 -14.73 -30.83
CA PRO A 290 9.17 -14.49 -32.16
C PRO A 290 8.40 -15.22 -33.28
N ASP A 291 7.88 -16.42 -33.02
CA ASP A 291 7.07 -17.19 -33.97
C ASP A 291 5.59 -16.79 -34.00
N GLY A 292 5.16 -15.90 -33.08
CA GLY A 292 3.76 -15.48 -32.97
C GLY A 292 2.83 -16.47 -32.29
N ARG A 293 3.35 -17.52 -31.66
CA ARG A 293 2.55 -18.58 -31.05
C ARG A 293 2.08 -18.26 -29.64
N TYR A 294 2.92 -17.60 -28.84
CA TYR A 294 2.63 -17.25 -27.47
C TYR A 294 2.60 -15.75 -27.24
N VAL A 295 1.84 -15.30 -26.26
CA VAL A 295 1.86 -13.95 -25.72
C VAL A 295 2.09 -13.99 -24.22
N ALA A 296 3.12 -13.29 -23.74
CA ALA A 296 3.31 -12.99 -22.34
C ALA A 296 2.63 -11.67 -22.02
N PHE A 297 1.99 -11.58 -20.88
CA PHE A 297 1.27 -10.37 -20.47
C PHE A 297 1.11 -10.31 -18.95
N ILE A 298 0.87 -9.13 -18.45
CA ILE A 298 0.60 -8.89 -17.05
C ILE A 298 -0.90 -8.79 -16.84
N SER A 299 -1.42 -9.50 -15.83
CA SER A 299 -2.84 -9.48 -15.52
C SER A 299 -3.10 -9.53 -14.01
N ARG A 300 -4.23 -8.92 -13.62
CA ARG A 300 -4.78 -8.96 -12.27
C ARG A 300 -5.97 -9.93 -12.18
N ARG A 301 -5.94 -11.03 -12.94
CA ARG A 301 -6.97 -12.07 -12.88
C ARG A 301 -7.15 -12.66 -11.48
N ASN A 302 -6.06 -12.74 -10.71
CA ASN A 302 -6.11 -13.13 -9.30
C ASN A 302 -6.31 -11.86 -8.47
N LEU A 303 -7.36 -11.80 -7.69
CA LEU A 303 -7.85 -10.64 -6.94
C LEU A 303 -6.79 -9.88 -6.10
N PHE A 304 -5.70 -10.55 -5.73
CA PHE A 304 -4.75 -10.01 -4.76
C PHE A 304 -3.41 -9.58 -5.34
N ASN A 305 -3.04 -10.10 -6.51
CA ASN A 305 -1.69 -9.89 -7.06
C ASN A 305 -1.75 -9.68 -8.56
N THR A 306 -0.90 -8.78 -9.03
CA THR A 306 -0.54 -8.71 -10.44
C THR A 306 0.43 -9.84 -10.75
N ASN A 307 0.10 -10.68 -11.72
CA ASN A 307 0.88 -11.84 -12.12
C ASN A 307 1.27 -11.75 -13.59
N LEU A 308 2.37 -12.45 -13.94
CA LEU A 308 2.80 -12.64 -15.31
C LEU A 308 2.19 -13.95 -15.84
N PHE A 309 1.52 -13.87 -16.98
CA PHE A 309 0.92 -15.01 -17.67
C PHE A 309 1.56 -15.20 -19.04
N VAL A 310 1.58 -16.43 -19.49
CA VAL A 310 1.84 -16.80 -20.88
C VAL A 310 0.63 -17.54 -21.41
N ALA A 311 0.11 -17.09 -22.54
CA ALA A 311 -1.01 -17.71 -23.22
C ALA A 311 -0.66 -18.06 -24.67
N ASP A 312 -1.42 -18.96 -25.25
CA ASP A 312 -1.45 -19.17 -26.69
C ASP A 312 -2.01 -17.90 -27.36
N ALA A 313 -1.28 -17.34 -28.31
CA ALA A 313 -1.59 -16.05 -28.94
C ALA A 313 -2.76 -16.11 -29.94
N GLU A 314 -3.32 -17.29 -30.16
CA GLU A 314 -4.50 -17.47 -31.01
C GLU A 314 -5.77 -17.80 -30.20
N THR A 315 -5.65 -18.69 -29.21
CA THR A 315 -6.78 -19.16 -28.42
C THR A 315 -7.00 -18.39 -27.12
N GLY A 316 -5.95 -17.76 -26.59
CA GLY A 316 -5.95 -17.11 -25.28
C GLY A 316 -5.85 -18.10 -24.10
N GLU A 317 -5.66 -19.40 -24.37
CA GLU A 317 -5.48 -20.40 -23.35
C GLU A 317 -4.19 -20.17 -22.56
N ILE A 318 -4.29 -20.14 -21.23
CA ILE A 318 -3.13 -19.92 -20.35
C ILE A 318 -2.26 -21.17 -20.33
N VAL A 319 -1.03 -21.01 -20.77
CA VAL A 319 -0.01 -22.08 -20.81
C VAL A 319 0.82 -22.08 -19.52
N GLN A 320 1.15 -20.88 -19.03
CA GLN A 320 1.96 -20.72 -17.82
C GLN A 320 1.52 -19.49 -17.02
N GLN A 321 1.70 -19.59 -15.72
CA GLN A 321 1.52 -18.48 -14.78
C GLN A 321 2.72 -18.40 -13.86
N LEU A 322 3.28 -17.21 -13.75
CA LEU A 322 4.27 -16.87 -12.75
C LEU A 322 3.58 -16.06 -11.64
N GLU A 323 3.43 -16.67 -10.47
CA GLU A 323 2.81 -16.00 -9.33
C GLU A 323 3.68 -14.85 -8.83
N GLY A 324 3.07 -13.66 -8.72
CA GLY A 324 3.72 -12.48 -8.19
C GLY A 324 4.00 -12.61 -6.69
N THR A 325 5.12 -12.15 -6.32
CA THR A 325 5.63 -11.51 -5.11
C THR A 325 5.51 -12.19 -3.75
N ARG A 326 4.36 -12.49 -3.21
CA ARG A 326 4.26 -12.86 -1.80
C ARG A 326 4.39 -14.34 -1.53
N SER A 327 4.17 -15.16 -2.55
CA SER A 327 4.38 -16.60 -2.50
C SER A 327 5.75 -17.03 -3.08
N ASN A 328 6.44 -16.13 -3.78
CA ASN A 328 7.74 -16.41 -4.37
C ASN A 328 8.87 -15.77 -3.52
N PRO A 329 9.79 -16.56 -2.94
CA PRO A 329 10.85 -16.06 -2.09
C PRO A 329 11.94 -15.29 -2.86
N HIS A 330 11.91 -15.29 -4.21
CA HIS A 330 12.95 -14.71 -5.04
C HIS A 330 12.77 -13.23 -5.33
N PHE A 331 11.56 -12.66 -5.20
CA PHE A 331 11.31 -11.24 -5.46
C PHE A 331 10.13 -10.67 -4.66
N ASP A 332 10.19 -9.36 -4.40
CA ASP A 332 9.20 -8.63 -3.63
C ASP A 332 8.04 -8.12 -4.51
N ALA A 333 8.30 -7.73 -5.78
CA ALA A 333 7.28 -7.28 -6.74
C ALA A 333 7.66 -7.55 -8.20
N LEU A 334 6.64 -7.76 -9.07
CA LEU A 334 6.79 -7.65 -10.52
C LEU A 334 6.74 -6.17 -10.91
N ARG A 335 7.53 -5.78 -11.90
CA ARG A 335 7.46 -4.45 -12.52
C ARG A 335 6.63 -4.53 -13.77
N PHE A 336 5.54 -3.75 -13.85
CA PHE A 336 4.56 -3.87 -14.93
C PHE A 336 4.06 -2.54 -15.51
N ILE A 337 4.17 -1.43 -14.78
CA ILE A 337 3.61 -0.16 -15.25
C ILE A 337 4.41 0.35 -16.45
N ASP A 338 5.73 0.34 -16.33
CA ASP A 338 6.63 0.94 -17.32
C ASP A 338 7.45 -0.11 -18.07
N SER A 339 7.15 -1.41 -17.93
CA SER A 339 7.97 -2.45 -18.52
C SER A 339 7.15 -3.62 -19.07
N ALA A 340 7.39 -3.93 -20.35
CA ALA A 340 7.11 -5.24 -20.92
C ALA A 340 8.36 -6.11 -20.81
N GLY A 341 8.18 -7.41 -20.67
CA GLY A 341 9.27 -8.36 -20.78
C GLY A 341 9.63 -8.66 -22.25
N SER A 342 10.63 -9.48 -22.46
CA SER A 342 11.13 -9.82 -23.79
C SER A 342 11.42 -11.31 -23.96
N TRP A 343 11.08 -11.86 -25.13
CA TRP A 343 11.35 -13.25 -25.48
C TRP A 343 12.77 -13.43 -25.99
N SER A 344 13.40 -14.55 -25.63
CA SER A 344 14.62 -15.01 -26.31
C SER A 344 14.33 -15.28 -27.80
N PRO A 345 15.32 -15.14 -28.70
CA PRO A 345 15.12 -15.34 -30.14
C PRO A 345 14.60 -16.72 -30.53
N ASP A 346 14.90 -17.74 -29.72
CA ASP A 346 14.41 -19.11 -29.91
C ASP A 346 12.98 -19.36 -29.37
N GLY A 347 12.39 -18.36 -28.66
CA GLY A 347 11.06 -18.44 -28.07
C GLY A 347 10.94 -19.36 -26.86
N ARG A 348 12.05 -19.80 -26.27
CA ARG A 348 12.04 -20.74 -25.14
C ARG A 348 12.08 -20.07 -23.77
N LYS A 349 12.68 -18.89 -23.69
CA LYS A 349 12.81 -18.11 -22.45
C LYS A 349 12.09 -16.78 -22.57
N PHE A 350 11.66 -16.27 -21.44
CA PHE A 350 11.09 -14.93 -21.31
C PHE A 350 11.83 -14.17 -20.22
N ALA A 351 12.35 -13.00 -20.54
CA ALA A 351 12.99 -12.08 -19.61
C ALA A 351 11.96 -11.10 -19.06
N PHE A 352 12.00 -10.84 -17.76
CA PHE A 352 11.07 -9.93 -17.07
C PHE A 352 11.75 -9.25 -15.89
N LEU A 353 11.17 -8.15 -15.43
CA LEU A 353 11.69 -7.37 -14.32
C LEU A 353 10.97 -7.69 -13.02
N THR A 354 11.77 -7.80 -11.96
CA THR A 354 11.27 -7.89 -10.60
C THR A 354 11.90 -6.81 -9.72
N PHE A 355 11.25 -6.55 -8.61
CA PHE A 355 11.81 -5.78 -7.51
C PHE A 355 12.18 -6.74 -6.39
N ALA A 356 13.43 -6.73 -5.98
CA ALA A 356 13.92 -7.53 -4.87
C ALA A 356 15.10 -6.82 -4.18
N GLU A 357 15.16 -6.92 -2.87
CA GLU A 357 16.23 -6.35 -2.06
C GLU A 357 16.57 -4.87 -2.34
N GLY A 358 15.54 -4.08 -2.68
CA GLY A 358 15.67 -2.64 -2.95
C GLY A 358 16.07 -2.29 -4.38
N ARG A 359 16.19 -3.26 -5.29
CA ARG A 359 16.68 -3.08 -6.67
C ARG A 359 15.77 -3.73 -7.69
N ASN A 360 15.91 -3.31 -8.94
CA ASN A 360 15.38 -4.07 -10.05
C ASN A 360 16.33 -5.21 -10.44
N GLU A 361 15.74 -6.34 -10.80
CA GLU A 361 16.47 -7.50 -11.27
C GLU A 361 15.89 -7.99 -12.59
N ILE A 362 16.77 -8.37 -13.52
CA ILE A 362 16.39 -9.06 -14.74
C ILE A 362 16.33 -10.55 -14.43
N ASN A 363 15.16 -11.13 -14.58
CA ASN A 363 14.94 -12.56 -14.42
C ASN A 363 14.55 -13.18 -15.75
N THR A 364 14.89 -14.44 -15.94
CA THR A 364 14.43 -15.22 -17.08
C THR A 364 13.75 -16.49 -16.59
N PHE A 365 12.67 -16.90 -17.24
CA PHE A 365 12.08 -18.19 -16.97
C PHE A 365 11.89 -19.00 -18.24
N ASN A 366 11.97 -20.32 -18.11
CA ASN A 366 11.70 -21.25 -19.20
C ASN A 366 10.18 -21.42 -19.31
N VAL A 367 9.62 -21.09 -20.49
CA VAL A 367 8.18 -21.08 -20.70
C VAL A 367 7.53 -22.48 -20.62
N LYS A 368 8.27 -23.54 -20.96
CA LYS A 368 7.74 -24.94 -20.88
C LYS A 368 7.76 -25.49 -19.47
N THR A 369 8.84 -25.21 -18.70
CA THR A 369 9.01 -25.77 -17.35
C THR A 369 8.52 -24.85 -16.24
N GLY A 370 8.37 -23.56 -16.50
CA GLY A 370 8.09 -22.53 -15.48
C GLY A 370 9.28 -22.23 -14.57
N GLU A 371 10.45 -22.84 -14.83
CA GLU A 371 11.64 -22.69 -13.98
C GLU A 371 12.31 -21.33 -14.20
N ILE A 372 12.50 -20.58 -13.10
CA ILE A 372 13.24 -19.31 -13.12
C ILE A 372 14.73 -19.63 -13.00
N LYS A 373 15.55 -19.20 -13.97
CA LYS A 373 16.97 -19.58 -14.02
C LYS A 373 17.97 -18.48 -13.69
N THR A 374 17.63 -17.21 -13.83
CA THR A 374 18.64 -16.16 -13.75
C THR A 374 18.12 -15.00 -12.93
N ARG A 375 18.88 -14.67 -11.90
CA ARG A 375 18.72 -13.44 -11.13
C ARG A 375 19.92 -12.56 -11.48
N THR A 376 19.72 -11.54 -12.31
CA THR A 376 20.78 -10.63 -12.73
C THR A 376 20.50 -9.25 -12.14
N VAL A 377 21.44 -8.78 -11.32
CA VAL A 377 21.50 -7.40 -10.85
C VAL A 377 22.42 -6.62 -11.77
N VAL A 378 21.97 -5.50 -12.30
CA VAL A 378 22.82 -4.59 -13.06
C VAL A 378 23.36 -3.54 -12.09
N GLU A 379 24.67 -3.57 -11.85
CA GLU A 379 25.32 -2.59 -10.97
C GLU A 379 25.24 -1.19 -11.58
N ASP A 380 25.21 -0.16 -10.73
CA ASP A 380 25.17 1.27 -11.07
C ASP A 380 23.91 1.75 -11.82
N VAL A 381 22.87 0.91 -11.98
CA VAL A 381 21.57 1.30 -12.55
C VAL A 381 20.51 1.18 -11.46
N GLY A 382 19.89 2.30 -11.09
CA GLY A 382 18.94 2.34 -9.97
C GLY A 382 17.57 1.74 -10.31
N ALA A 383 17.08 1.95 -11.53
CA ALA A 383 15.87 1.30 -12.04
C ALA A 383 16.06 0.86 -13.48
N ILE A 384 15.38 -0.22 -13.86
CA ILE A 384 15.42 -0.81 -15.20
C ILE A 384 13.99 -0.86 -15.75
N HIS A 385 13.82 -0.47 -17.02
CA HIS A 385 12.56 -0.49 -17.73
C HIS A 385 12.73 -1.11 -19.12
N ASN A 386 11.69 -1.75 -19.64
CA ASN A 386 11.53 -2.15 -21.02
C ASN A 386 12.68 -2.99 -21.59
N LEU A 387 12.71 -4.27 -21.26
CA LEU A 387 13.70 -5.20 -21.77
C LEU A 387 13.50 -5.51 -23.25
N ALA A 388 14.59 -5.59 -24.00
CA ALA A 388 14.60 -6.05 -25.38
C ALA A 388 15.75 -7.03 -25.60
N TRP A 389 15.47 -8.30 -25.84
CA TRP A 389 16.46 -9.32 -26.13
C TRP A 389 16.99 -9.18 -27.56
N SER A 390 18.31 -9.22 -27.77
CA SER A 390 18.93 -9.10 -29.09
C SER A 390 18.59 -10.29 -30.00
N PRO A 391 18.64 -10.12 -31.33
CA PRO A 391 18.39 -11.23 -32.28
C PRO A 391 19.37 -12.40 -32.19
N ASP A 392 20.62 -12.14 -31.78
CA ASP A 392 21.65 -13.15 -31.58
C ASP A 392 21.49 -13.91 -30.24
N GLY A 393 20.64 -13.40 -29.33
CA GLY A 393 20.40 -14.01 -28.03
C GLY A 393 21.48 -13.76 -26.97
N GLN A 394 22.48 -12.91 -27.28
CA GLN A 394 23.63 -12.66 -26.39
C GLN A 394 23.46 -11.41 -25.54
N HIS A 395 22.59 -10.49 -25.92
CA HIS A 395 22.43 -9.21 -25.26
C HIS A 395 20.97 -8.92 -24.87
N ILE A 396 20.79 -8.09 -23.82
CA ILE A 396 19.49 -7.50 -23.47
C ILE A 396 19.67 -5.98 -23.42
N ALA A 397 18.97 -5.25 -24.31
CA ALA A 397 18.86 -3.82 -24.22
C ALA A 397 17.76 -3.41 -23.26
N PHE A 398 17.91 -2.28 -22.58
CA PHE A 398 16.92 -1.75 -21.66
C PHE A 398 17.10 -0.24 -21.48
N SER A 399 16.06 0.41 -20.96
CA SER A 399 16.15 1.77 -20.44
C SER A 399 16.54 1.70 -18.97
N GLY A 400 17.64 2.34 -18.59
CA GLY A 400 18.17 2.37 -17.24
C GLY A 400 18.09 3.77 -16.64
N LEU A 401 17.61 3.87 -15.40
CA LEU A 401 17.47 5.14 -14.68
C LEU A 401 18.65 5.28 -13.70
N GLN A 402 19.46 6.28 -13.94
CA GLN A 402 20.59 6.63 -13.08
C GLN A 402 20.54 8.12 -12.73
N GLY A 403 20.55 8.42 -11.43
CA GLY A 403 20.52 9.81 -10.95
C GLY A 403 19.27 10.61 -11.39
N GLY A 404 18.15 9.95 -11.67
CA GLY A 404 16.91 10.58 -12.13
C GLY A 404 16.80 10.81 -13.64
N ILE A 405 17.75 10.32 -14.44
CA ILE A 405 17.83 10.44 -15.90
C ILE A 405 17.78 9.05 -16.51
N SER A 406 17.01 8.86 -17.57
CA SER A 406 16.87 7.56 -18.25
C SER A 406 17.70 7.51 -19.53
N ASP A 407 18.56 6.53 -19.61
CA ASP A 407 19.46 6.25 -20.73
C ASP A 407 19.31 4.81 -21.25
N LEU A 408 19.82 4.54 -22.44
CA LEU A 408 19.86 3.21 -23.03
C LEU A 408 21.11 2.44 -22.59
N TYR A 409 20.89 1.19 -22.25
CA TYR A 409 21.93 0.23 -21.87
C TYR A 409 21.81 -1.05 -22.68
N VAL A 410 22.94 -1.73 -22.88
CA VAL A 410 23.01 -3.09 -23.40
C VAL A 410 23.76 -3.96 -22.42
N TYR A 411 23.11 -4.98 -21.90
CA TYR A 411 23.69 -5.98 -21.00
C TYR A 411 24.16 -7.20 -21.80
N ASP A 412 25.42 -7.54 -21.69
CA ASP A 412 26.02 -8.73 -22.25
C ASP A 412 25.81 -9.91 -21.28
N LEU A 413 25.12 -10.96 -21.75
CA LEU A 413 24.74 -12.12 -20.93
C LEU A 413 25.92 -13.07 -20.63
N GLU A 414 26.98 -13.04 -21.45
CA GLU A 414 28.18 -13.86 -21.24
C GLU A 414 29.21 -13.12 -20.38
N ALA A 415 29.45 -11.84 -20.69
CA ALA A 415 30.39 -11.01 -19.93
C ALA A 415 29.82 -10.50 -18.60
N GLU A 416 28.50 -10.67 -18.36
CA GLU A 416 27.77 -10.22 -17.16
C GLU A 416 27.99 -8.74 -16.83
N ARG A 417 27.98 -7.88 -17.85
CA ARG A 417 28.17 -6.44 -17.68
C ARG A 417 27.26 -5.61 -18.60
N ALA A 418 26.85 -4.43 -18.12
CA ALA A 418 26.14 -3.46 -18.91
C ALA A 418 27.09 -2.46 -19.58
N ARG A 419 26.73 -2.02 -20.78
CA ARG A 419 27.33 -0.89 -21.49
C ARG A 419 26.26 0.17 -21.72
N GLN A 420 26.49 1.39 -21.24
CA GLN A 420 25.66 2.55 -21.49
C GLN A 420 25.85 3.02 -22.95
N LEU A 421 24.74 3.24 -23.65
CA LEU A 421 24.74 3.71 -25.04
C LEU A 421 24.49 5.21 -25.17
N THR A 422 23.62 5.76 -24.32
CA THR A 422 23.35 7.19 -24.23
C THR A 422 23.72 7.68 -22.83
N ASN A 423 24.10 8.95 -22.73
CA ASN A 423 24.48 9.57 -21.44
C ASN A 423 24.23 11.07 -21.55
N ASP A 424 22.97 11.47 -21.49
CA ASP A 424 22.56 12.86 -21.58
C ASP A 424 21.26 13.10 -20.80
N ARG A 425 20.63 14.26 -20.94
CA ARG A 425 19.46 14.64 -20.15
C ARG A 425 18.13 14.29 -20.79
N TYR A 426 18.15 13.82 -22.05
CA TYR A 426 16.94 13.41 -22.74
C TYR A 426 16.44 12.07 -22.20
N ALA A 427 15.11 11.90 -22.19
CA ALA A 427 14.50 10.64 -21.84
C ALA A 427 14.67 9.63 -22.97
N ASP A 428 15.33 8.50 -22.71
CA ASP A 428 15.53 7.41 -23.67
C ASP A 428 14.86 6.14 -23.15
N LEU A 429 13.71 5.77 -23.73
CA LEU A 429 12.79 4.78 -23.24
C LEU A 429 12.48 3.71 -24.28
N GLN A 430 12.01 2.53 -23.84
CA GLN A 430 11.37 1.51 -24.69
C GLN A 430 12.21 1.04 -25.88
N PRO A 431 13.47 0.59 -25.69
CA PRO A 431 14.31 0.12 -26.79
C PRO A 431 13.75 -1.15 -27.44
N THR A 432 13.95 -1.29 -28.76
CA THR A 432 13.70 -2.50 -29.54
C THR A 432 14.77 -2.70 -30.59
N TRP A 433 15.23 -3.94 -30.77
CA TRP A 433 16.26 -4.28 -31.74
C TRP A 433 15.72 -4.40 -33.15
N SER A 434 16.48 -3.88 -34.11
CA SER A 434 16.31 -4.25 -35.51
C SER A 434 16.61 -5.74 -35.75
N PRO A 435 16.04 -6.37 -36.78
CA PRO A 435 16.25 -7.79 -37.05
C PRO A 435 17.70 -8.21 -37.27
N ASP A 436 18.54 -7.30 -37.81
CA ASP A 436 19.97 -7.48 -38.05
C ASP A 436 20.83 -7.33 -36.75
N GLY A 437 20.25 -6.76 -35.69
CA GLY A 437 20.96 -6.52 -34.43
C GLY A 437 21.88 -5.31 -34.40
N GLU A 438 21.88 -4.46 -35.47
CA GLU A 438 22.79 -3.32 -35.56
C GLU A 438 22.19 -2.03 -34.97
N THR A 439 20.87 -1.91 -34.99
CA THR A 439 20.15 -0.69 -34.58
C THR A 439 19.15 -0.95 -33.47
N LEU A 440 19.03 0.00 -32.52
CA LEU A 440 17.90 0.08 -31.60
C LEU A 440 16.98 1.22 -32.01
N ALA A 441 15.67 0.95 -32.11
CA ALA A 441 14.66 1.99 -32.08
C ALA A 441 14.20 2.21 -30.64
N PHE A 442 13.93 3.44 -30.27
CA PHE A 442 13.58 3.82 -28.92
C PHE A 442 12.72 5.08 -28.90
N THR A 443 12.03 5.32 -27.80
CA THR A 443 11.25 6.54 -27.56
C THR A 443 12.15 7.59 -26.92
N THR A 444 12.09 8.85 -27.40
CA THR A 444 12.93 9.93 -26.86
C THR A 444 12.29 11.30 -27.08
N ASP A 445 12.55 12.24 -26.19
CA ASP A 445 12.12 13.65 -26.27
C ASP A 445 13.15 14.58 -26.94
N ARG A 446 14.21 14.01 -27.55
CA ARG A 446 15.22 14.74 -28.29
C ARG A 446 14.78 15.10 -29.71
N GLY A 447 15.44 16.04 -30.36
CA GLY A 447 15.26 16.41 -31.76
C GLY A 447 14.83 17.86 -31.97
N PRO A 448 14.44 18.25 -33.19
CA PRO A 448 13.91 19.58 -33.46
C PRO A 448 12.63 19.81 -32.64
N ASN A 449 12.57 20.88 -31.86
CA ASN A 449 11.57 21.13 -30.82
C ASN A 449 11.55 20.03 -29.73
N GLY A 450 12.69 19.41 -29.43
CA GLY A 450 12.89 18.54 -28.30
C GLY A 450 12.99 19.33 -26.98
N THR A 451 13.14 18.62 -25.89
CA THR A 451 13.21 19.23 -24.55
C THR A 451 14.32 20.27 -24.46
N ASN A 452 13.95 21.48 -24.05
CA ASN A 452 14.86 22.58 -23.76
C ASN A 452 15.07 22.67 -22.25
N PHE A 453 16.25 22.30 -21.79
CA PHE A 453 16.59 22.28 -20.37
C PHE A 453 16.88 23.68 -19.78
N GLU A 454 17.02 24.72 -20.56
CA GLU A 454 17.16 26.09 -20.09
C GLU A 454 15.80 26.70 -19.74
N THR A 455 14.83 26.51 -20.62
CA THR A 455 13.46 27.02 -20.44
C THR A 455 12.53 26.03 -19.75
N LEU A 456 12.95 24.76 -19.56
CA LEU A 456 12.13 23.64 -19.10
C LEU A 456 10.85 23.50 -19.94
N GLU A 457 11.00 23.65 -21.26
CA GLU A 457 9.98 23.33 -22.24
C GLU A 457 10.22 21.91 -22.74
N TYR A 458 9.23 21.06 -22.60
CA TYR A 458 9.38 19.63 -22.88
C TYR A 458 8.97 19.32 -24.30
N GLY A 459 9.84 18.58 -25.00
CA GLY A 459 9.54 18.04 -26.33
C GLY A 459 8.58 16.86 -26.22
N GLU A 460 7.73 16.70 -27.25
CA GLU A 460 6.91 15.50 -27.38
C GLU A 460 7.81 14.28 -27.68
N GLU A 461 7.45 13.10 -27.14
CA GLU A 461 8.15 11.86 -27.42
C GLU A 461 8.11 11.48 -28.88
N ARG A 462 9.24 11.02 -29.40
CA ARG A 462 9.51 10.64 -30.80
C ARG A 462 10.26 9.33 -30.86
N ILE A 463 10.39 8.82 -32.09
CA ILE A 463 11.17 7.61 -32.32
C ILE A 463 12.62 8.00 -32.69
N GLY A 464 13.54 7.59 -31.85
CA GLY A 464 14.98 7.60 -32.08
C GLY A 464 15.47 6.27 -32.66
N LEU A 465 16.52 6.32 -33.47
CA LEU A 465 17.27 5.17 -33.94
C LEU A 465 18.74 5.36 -33.59
N ILE A 466 19.32 4.42 -32.86
CA ILE A 466 20.74 4.43 -32.49
C ILE A 466 21.43 3.21 -33.07
N ASN A 467 22.55 3.42 -33.77
CA ASN A 467 23.42 2.32 -34.14
C ASN A 467 24.25 1.90 -32.94
N VAL A 468 24.16 0.63 -32.56
CA VAL A 468 24.68 0.11 -31.29
C VAL A 468 26.19 0.12 -31.22
N GLU A 469 26.89 -0.06 -32.34
CA GLU A 469 28.34 -0.03 -32.39
C GLU A 469 28.89 1.39 -32.33
N SER A 470 28.40 2.26 -33.20
CA SER A 470 28.92 3.62 -33.34
C SER A 470 28.33 4.64 -32.39
N GLY A 471 27.20 4.34 -31.72
CA GLY A 471 26.46 5.26 -30.86
C GLY A 471 25.76 6.40 -31.59
N LYS A 472 25.75 6.39 -32.95
CA LYS A 472 25.15 7.45 -33.71
C LYS A 472 23.62 7.42 -33.64
N ILE A 473 23.02 8.53 -33.18
CA ILE A 473 21.58 8.71 -33.06
C ILE A 473 21.03 9.53 -34.24
N ARG A 474 19.86 9.13 -34.69
CA ARG A 474 18.98 9.93 -35.56
C ARG A 474 17.53 9.80 -35.11
N THR A 475 16.76 10.87 -35.21
CA THR A 475 15.31 10.82 -34.99
C THR A 475 14.57 10.68 -36.31
N ILE A 476 13.47 9.95 -36.32
CA ILE A 476 12.49 9.91 -37.38
C ILE A 476 11.28 10.76 -37.00
N ARG A 477 10.58 11.30 -37.97
CA ARG A 477 9.41 12.18 -37.80
C ARG A 477 8.20 11.65 -38.55
N PRO A 478 7.54 10.61 -38.03
CA PRO A 478 6.30 10.12 -38.64
C PRO A 478 5.20 11.18 -38.66
N PHE A 479 5.13 12.02 -37.62
CA PHE A 479 4.21 13.14 -37.46
C PHE A 479 4.92 14.38 -36.96
N SER A 480 4.33 15.56 -37.24
CA SER A 480 4.83 16.84 -36.76
C SER A 480 4.49 17.10 -35.29
N THR A 481 3.38 16.58 -34.81
CA THR A 481 2.84 16.73 -33.43
C THR A 481 2.35 15.40 -32.87
N GLY A 482 2.08 15.37 -31.57
CA GLY A 482 1.58 14.20 -30.85
C GLY A 482 2.68 13.27 -30.38
N MET A 483 2.42 12.59 -29.29
CA MET A 483 3.30 11.60 -28.69
C MET A 483 3.49 10.40 -29.64
N GLN A 484 4.72 9.94 -29.81
CA GLN A 484 5.08 8.78 -30.61
C GLN A 484 5.98 7.87 -29.78
N HIS A 485 5.47 6.70 -29.38
CA HIS A 485 6.16 5.83 -28.40
C HIS A 485 5.98 4.34 -28.73
N ASN A 486 6.66 3.49 -27.98
CA ASN A 486 6.63 2.03 -28.05
C ASN A 486 6.98 1.47 -29.45
N PRO A 487 8.16 1.82 -30.01
CA PRO A 487 8.57 1.37 -31.33
C PRO A 487 8.78 -0.15 -31.37
N GLN A 488 8.41 -0.77 -32.52
CA GLN A 488 8.62 -2.19 -32.80
C GLN A 488 9.02 -2.34 -34.28
N PHE A 489 10.13 -3.02 -34.57
CA PHE A 489 10.50 -3.28 -35.97
C PHE A 489 9.60 -4.31 -36.65
N SER A 490 9.40 -4.14 -37.96
CA SER A 490 8.87 -5.20 -38.82
C SER A 490 9.87 -6.36 -38.96
N PRO A 491 9.42 -7.59 -39.30
CA PRO A 491 10.33 -8.74 -39.46
C PRO A 491 11.44 -8.54 -40.51
N ASP A 492 11.18 -7.74 -41.51
CA ASP A 492 12.14 -7.39 -42.59
C ASP A 492 13.04 -6.19 -42.26
N GLY A 493 12.78 -5.52 -41.13
CA GLY A 493 13.55 -4.35 -40.69
C GLY A 493 13.27 -3.05 -41.48
N ARG A 494 12.36 -3.05 -42.45
CA ARG A 494 12.08 -1.88 -43.32
C ARG A 494 11.12 -0.90 -42.71
N SER A 495 10.36 -1.30 -41.72
CA SER A 495 9.38 -0.46 -41.06
C SER A 495 9.50 -0.50 -39.54
N VAL A 496 9.05 0.58 -38.91
CA VAL A 496 8.86 0.66 -37.44
C VAL A 496 7.39 0.89 -37.16
N TYR A 497 6.78 -0.01 -36.38
CA TYR A 497 5.46 0.20 -35.81
C TYR A 497 5.58 0.95 -34.48
N PHE A 498 4.61 1.82 -34.19
CA PHE A 498 4.59 2.61 -32.96
C PHE A 498 3.16 3.05 -32.62
N ILE A 499 2.95 3.54 -31.41
CA ILE A 499 1.69 4.16 -30.99
C ILE A 499 1.83 5.66 -31.11
N ALA A 500 0.81 6.34 -31.65
CA ALA A 500 0.76 7.80 -31.68
C ALA A 500 -0.66 8.33 -31.47
N ASP A 501 -0.76 9.61 -31.04
CA ASP A 501 -2.01 10.27 -30.69
C ASP A 501 -2.19 11.65 -31.35
N GLN A 502 -1.55 11.90 -32.48
CA GLN A 502 -1.55 13.20 -33.18
C GLN A 502 -2.95 13.74 -33.51
N ASP A 503 -3.97 12.88 -33.59
CA ASP A 503 -5.38 13.25 -33.78
C ASP A 503 -6.24 13.12 -32.51
N GLY A 504 -5.60 13.01 -31.34
CA GLY A 504 -6.24 12.84 -30.05
C GLY A 504 -6.73 11.42 -29.74
N PHE A 505 -6.46 10.47 -30.66
CA PHE A 505 -6.71 9.04 -30.47
C PHE A 505 -5.41 8.27 -30.52
N LYS A 506 -5.21 7.37 -29.56
CA LYS A 506 -4.06 6.49 -29.55
C LYS A 506 -4.27 5.32 -30.50
N ASP A 507 -3.55 5.34 -31.62
CA ASP A 507 -3.60 4.30 -32.66
C ASP A 507 -2.22 3.72 -32.93
N VAL A 508 -2.20 2.52 -33.52
CA VAL A 508 -0.99 1.89 -34.04
C VAL A 508 -0.72 2.40 -35.44
N TYR A 509 0.51 2.85 -35.66
CA TYR A 509 1.01 3.32 -36.96
C TYR A 509 2.24 2.52 -37.36
N ARG A 510 2.57 2.57 -38.68
CA ARG A 510 3.76 2.02 -39.30
C ARG A 510 4.49 3.13 -40.05
N TYR A 511 5.76 3.29 -39.80
CA TYR A 511 6.62 4.20 -40.58
C TYR A 511 7.55 3.38 -41.44
N ASP A 512 7.49 3.56 -42.77
CA ASP A 512 8.39 2.95 -43.73
C ASP A 512 9.70 3.74 -43.77
N LEU A 513 10.82 3.09 -43.49
CA LEU A 513 12.14 3.73 -43.38
C LEU A 513 12.73 4.09 -44.75
N ASP A 514 12.36 3.35 -45.81
CA ASP A 514 12.82 3.58 -47.18
C ASP A 514 11.99 4.67 -47.85
N GLU A 515 10.65 4.53 -47.79
CA GLU A 515 9.73 5.49 -48.43
C GLU A 515 9.58 6.78 -47.61
N LYS A 516 9.96 6.77 -46.34
CA LYS A 516 9.73 7.84 -45.34
C LYS A 516 8.26 8.25 -45.26
N ALA A 517 7.38 7.27 -45.26
CA ALA A 517 5.94 7.42 -45.30
C ALA A 517 5.28 6.75 -44.08
N THR A 518 4.24 7.40 -43.53
CA THR A 518 3.48 6.90 -42.38
C THR A 518 2.17 6.27 -42.85
N TYR A 519 1.82 5.13 -42.23
CA TYR A 519 0.60 4.37 -42.47
C TYR A 519 -0.16 4.16 -41.17
N ARG A 520 -1.46 4.41 -41.16
CA ARG A 520 -2.34 4.13 -40.01
C ARG A 520 -2.76 2.66 -40.07
N VAL A 521 -2.37 1.88 -39.06
CA VAL A 521 -2.68 0.44 -38.96
C VAL A 521 -4.03 0.22 -38.27
N THR A 522 -4.37 1.04 -37.27
CA THR A 522 -5.63 0.96 -36.55
C THR A 522 -6.36 2.29 -36.53
N LYS A 523 -7.69 2.24 -36.38
CA LYS A 523 -8.56 3.39 -36.18
C LYS A 523 -9.55 3.07 -35.06
N ILE A 524 -9.06 3.07 -33.81
CA ILE A 524 -9.77 2.54 -32.62
C ILE A 524 -10.72 3.59 -32.04
N GLN A 525 -11.94 3.19 -31.65
CA GLN A 525 -12.91 4.09 -31.00
C GLN A 525 -12.41 4.68 -29.70
N THR A 526 -11.68 3.91 -28.92
CA THR A 526 -11.12 4.31 -27.61
C THR A 526 -9.65 4.61 -27.73
N GLY A 527 -8.78 3.59 -27.82
CA GLY A 527 -7.36 3.72 -28.05
C GLY A 527 -6.55 2.48 -27.70
N ALA A 528 -5.38 2.33 -28.36
CA ALA A 528 -4.33 1.39 -27.98
C ALA A 528 -3.51 2.02 -26.85
N SER A 529 -3.51 1.42 -25.65
CA SER A 529 -2.86 2.01 -24.48
C SER A 529 -2.52 0.95 -23.43
N GLY A 530 -1.51 1.26 -22.60
CA GLY A 530 -1.32 0.60 -21.31
C GLY A 530 -1.94 1.42 -20.18
N ILE A 531 -1.52 1.14 -18.94
CA ILE A 531 -2.11 1.73 -17.73
C ILE A 531 -1.79 3.23 -17.56
N THR A 532 -0.64 3.67 -18.09
CA THR A 532 -0.25 5.08 -18.21
C THR A 532 -0.10 5.46 -19.66
N ALA A 533 0.10 6.75 -19.93
CA ALA A 533 0.28 7.27 -21.29
C ALA A 533 1.48 6.64 -22.01
N LEU A 534 2.57 6.36 -21.30
CA LEU A 534 3.82 5.79 -21.80
C LEU A 534 3.97 4.28 -21.55
N SER A 535 3.03 3.61 -20.87
CA SER A 535 3.14 2.16 -20.64
C SER A 535 3.19 1.40 -21.97
N PRO A 536 4.07 0.38 -22.10
CA PRO A 536 4.16 -0.40 -23.35
C PRO A 536 2.85 -1.15 -23.61
N ALA A 537 2.32 -0.98 -24.81
CA ALA A 537 1.03 -1.51 -25.20
C ALA A 537 1.05 -2.26 -26.55
N LEU A 538 2.17 -2.25 -27.27
CA LEU A 538 2.35 -2.84 -28.60
C LEU A 538 3.51 -3.82 -28.61
N SER A 539 3.32 -4.97 -29.26
CA SER A 539 4.37 -5.96 -29.54
C SER A 539 4.18 -6.59 -30.92
N VAL A 540 5.27 -6.75 -31.67
CA VAL A 540 5.28 -7.37 -33.00
C VAL A 540 6.21 -8.59 -33.02
N ALA A 541 5.72 -9.72 -33.47
CA ALA A 541 6.48 -10.95 -33.55
C ALA A 541 7.59 -10.86 -34.61
N ARG A 542 8.84 -10.99 -34.21
CA ARG A 542 10.02 -10.77 -35.07
C ARG A 542 10.09 -11.68 -36.29
N ARG A 543 9.50 -12.89 -36.28
CA ARG A 543 9.52 -13.82 -37.40
C ARG A 543 8.21 -13.89 -38.14
N SER A 544 7.08 -13.89 -37.43
CA SER A 544 5.77 -14.05 -38.07
C SER A 544 5.09 -12.73 -38.41
N GLY A 545 5.52 -11.60 -37.85
CA GLY A 545 4.86 -10.30 -38.01
C GLY A 545 3.52 -10.17 -37.31
N ARG A 546 3.07 -11.19 -36.56
CA ARG A 546 1.84 -11.10 -35.75
C ARG A 546 1.97 -9.94 -34.77
N MET A 547 0.97 -9.08 -34.75
CA MET A 547 0.89 -7.94 -33.87
C MET A 547 -0.06 -8.22 -32.70
N MET A 548 0.35 -7.85 -31.49
CA MET A 548 -0.46 -7.87 -30.29
C MET A 548 -0.42 -6.52 -29.63
N PHE A 549 -1.57 -6.00 -29.21
CA PHE A 549 -1.62 -4.71 -28.50
C PHE A 549 -2.75 -4.68 -27.48
N SER A 550 -2.56 -3.94 -26.42
CA SER A 550 -3.62 -3.71 -25.43
C SER A 550 -4.49 -2.54 -25.85
N VAL A 551 -5.80 -2.69 -25.61
CA VAL A 551 -6.82 -1.67 -25.89
C VAL A 551 -7.62 -1.40 -24.63
N PHE A 552 -7.98 -0.14 -24.44
CA PHE A 552 -8.88 0.27 -23.38
C PHE A 552 -10.33 0.18 -23.84
N SER A 553 -11.16 -0.56 -23.16
CA SER A 553 -12.57 -0.72 -23.47
C SER A 553 -13.34 -1.24 -22.27
N ASN A 554 -14.57 -0.77 -22.07
CA ASN A 554 -15.44 -1.12 -20.93
C ASN A 554 -14.79 -0.91 -19.56
N GLY A 555 -14.06 0.18 -19.43
CA GLY A 555 -13.36 0.54 -18.20
C GLY A 555 -12.12 -0.32 -17.89
N GLY A 556 -11.70 -1.24 -18.78
CA GLY A 556 -10.61 -2.16 -18.57
C GLY A 556 -9.70 -2.32 -19.79
N TYR A 557 -8.74 -3.23 -19.68
CA TYR A 557 -7.75 -3.50 -20.73
C TYR A 557 -7.88 -4.95 -21.22
N SER A 558 -7.95 -5.10 -22.54
CA SER A 558 -7.93 -6.38 -23.24
C SER A 558 -6.79 -6.42 -24.26
N ILE A 559 -6.28 -7.60 -24.60
CA ILE A 559 -5.23 -7.77 -25.59
C ILE A 559 -5.83 -8.31 -26.88
N VAL A 560 -5.62 -7.55 -27.96
CA VAL A 560 -6.09 -7.85 -29.33
C VAL A 560 -4.93 -8.32 -30.18
N GLY A 561 -5.16 -9.36 -30.97
CA GLY A 561 -4.21 -9.90 -31.94
C GLY A 561 -4.61 -9.58 -33.38
N ARG A 562 -3.62 -9.20 -34.20
CA ARG A 562 -3.76 -9.04 -35.67
C ARG A 562 -2.71 -9.87 -36.41
N PRO A 563 -3.09 -10.62 -37.43
CA PRO A 563 -2.13 -11.34 -38.29
C PRO A 563 -1.36 -10.35 -39.17
N ALA A 564 -0.16 -10.72 -39.62
CA ALA A 564 0.75 -9.86 -40.37
C ALA A 564 0.11 -9.22 -41.61
N GLU A 565 -0.75 -9.97 -42.33
CA GLU A 565 -1.39 -9.51 -43.56
C GLU A 565 -2.35 -8.33 -43.37
N LYS A 566 -2.69 -8.04 -42.12
CA LYS A 566 -3.57 -6.91 -41.74
C LYS A 566 -2.84 -5.75 -41.07
N THR A 567 -1.52 -5.68 -41.16
CA THR A 567 -0.71 -4.67 -40.48
C THR A 567 -0.09 -3.63 -41.40
N GLU A 568 -0.39 -3.66 -42.72
CA GLU A 568 0.14 -2.73 -43.69
C GLU A 568 -0.34 -1.27 -43.46
N GLY A 569 -1.63 -1.09 -43.20
CA GLY A 569 -2.26 0.19 -42.90
C GLY A 569 -2.54 1.07 -44.11
N GLU A 570 -3.15 2.23 -43.89
CA GLU A 570 -3.48 3.25 -44.89
C GLU A 570 -2.52 4.42 -44.77
N ARG A 571 -2.00 4.92 -45.91
CA ARG A 571 -1.07 6.07 -45.94
C ARG A 571 -1.73 7.31 -45.37
N VAL A 572 -1.04 8.01 -44.46
CA VAL A 572 -1.51 9.26 -43.87
C VAL A 572 -0.51 10.39 -44.03
N ALA A 573 -0.98 11.62 -43.99
CA ALA A 573 -0.13 12.79 -44.07
C ALA A 573 0.67 13.05 -42.82
N PRO A 574 1.92 13.52 -42.88
CA PRO A 574 2.75 13.80 -41.71
C PRO A 574 2.24 14.97 -40.85
N GLU A 575 1.52 15.91 -41.43
CA GLU A 575 1.00 17.09 -40.74
C GLU A 575 -0.10 16.72 -39.72
N GLY A 576 -0.70 15.55 -39.90
CA GLY A 576 -1.85 15.13 -39.11
C GLY A 576 -3.12 15.96 -39.37
N GLU A 577 -4.25 15.53 -38.86
CA GLU A 577 -5.47 16.33 -38.86
C GLU A 577 -5.56 17.02 -37.48
N ALA A 578 -5.71 18.34 -37.46
CA ALA A 578 -5.97 19.07 -36.24
C ALA A 578 -7.28 18.55 -35.61
N SER A 579 -7.18 17.97 -34.44
CA SER A 579 -8.31 17.35 -33.76
C SER A 579 -8.46 17.88 -32.35
N THR A 580 -9.71 18.07 -31.91
CA THR A 580 -10.05 18.41 -30.54
C THR A 580 -10.34 17.16 -29.68
N ALA A 581 -10.08 15.96 -30.22
CA ALA A 581 -10.42 14.70 -29.56
C ALA A 581 -9.61 14.39 -28.28
N ALA A 582 -8.49 15.11 -28.05
CA ALA A 582 -7.75 15.08 -26.79
C ALA A 582 -8.20 16.15 -25.79
N VAL A 583 -9.08 17.08 -26.20
CA VAL A 583 -9.49 18.22 -25.37
C VAL A 583 -10.73 17.86 -24.56
N LEU A 584 -10.60 17.94 -23.24
CA LEU A 584 -11.71 17.74 -22.31
C LEU A 584 -12.72 18.92 -22.41
N PRO A 585 -14.03 18.67 -22.42
CA PRO A 585 -15.04 19.71 -22.56
C PRO A 585 -14.99 20.76 -21.41
N PRO A 586 -15.42 22.03 -21.69
CA PRO A 586 -15.91 22.51 -22.97
C PRO A 586 -14.74 22.75 -23.94
N VAL A 587 -14.91 22.37 -25.22
CA VAL A 587 -13.85 22.53 -26.22
C VAL A 587 -13.48 24.01 -26.44
N GLN A 588 -14.47 24.91 -26.40
CA GLN A 588 -14.25 26.33 -26.38
C GLN A 588 -14.55 26.89 -24.99
N PRO A 589 -13.51 27.26 -24.20
CA PRO A 589 -13.73 27.78 -22.87
C PRO A 589 -14.38 29.16 -22.91
N THR A 590 -15.32 29.39 -22.00
CA THR A 590 -15.96 30.68 -21.76
C THR A 590 -15.38 31.39 -20.55
N GLY A 591 -14.73 30.62 -19.64
CA GLY A 591 -13.97 31.11 -18.50
C GLY A 591 -12.53 31.49 -18.88
N GLY A 592 -11.85 32.31 -18.11
CA GLY A 592 -10.45 32.63 -18.33
C GLY A 592 -9.55 31.39 -18.26
N GLY A 593 -8.70 31.16 -19.25
CA GLY A 593 -7.78 30.01 -19.33
C GLY A 593 -6.44 30.25 -18.65
N LEU A 594 -6.42 30.45 -17.36
CA LEU A 594 -5.19 30.71 -16.58
C LEU A 594 -4.27 29.48 -16.59
N VAL A 595 -4.82 28.28 -16.38
CA VAL A 595 -4.08 27.01 -16.39
C VAL A 595 -3.50 26.79 -17.79
N ASP A 596 -4.31 26.89 -18.85
CA ASP A 596 -3.85 26.75 -20.22
C ASP A 596 -2.74 27.79 -20.58
N SER A 597 -2.86 29.04 -20.06
CA SER A 597 -1.83 30.06 -20.28
C SER A 597 -0.51 29.72 -19.63
N TYR A 598 -0.53 29.09 -18.44
CA TYR A 598 0.68 28.67 -17.73
C TYR A 598 1.35 27.47 -18.40
N LEU A 599 0.56 26.52 -18.89
CA LEU A 599 1.09 25.32 -19.55
C LEU A 599 1.66 25.65 -20.93
N ASN A 600 1.10 26.65 -21.65
CA ASN A 600 1.59 27.08 -22.95
C ASN A 600 2.73 28.10 -22.87
N ASP A 601 3.07 28.65 -21.72
CA ASP A 601 4.22 29.55 -21.54
C ASP A 601 5.20 28.93 -20.52
N PRO A 602 6.28 28.26 -20.96
CA PRO A 602 7.23 27.62 -20.09
C PRO A 602 8.01 28.60 -19.20
N LEU A 603 8.05 29.88 -19.58
CA LEU A 603 8.80 30.92 -18.84
C LEU A 603 8.01 31.52 -17.69
N THR A 604 6.68 31.40 -17.69
CA THR A 604 5.88 31.94 -16.58
C THR A 604 6.22 31.24 -15.26
N GLY A 605 6.76 31.99 -14.31
CA GLY A 605 7.19 31.51 -13.00
C GLY A 605 8.57 30.81 -12.99
N LEU A 606 9.24 30.71 -14.13
CA LEU A 606 10.58 30.11 -14.18
C LEU A 606 11.63 31.11 -13.68
N GLU A 607 12.14 30.89 -12.48
CA GLU A 607 13.21 31.66 -11.88
C GLU A 607 14.53 30.89 -11.93
N GLY A 608 15.64 31.64 -12.02
CA GLY A 608 16.98 31.09 -11.86
C GLY A 608 17.25 30.79 -10.40
N LEU A 609 17.80 29.63 -10.11
CA LEU A 609 18.28 29.34 -8.75
C LEU A 609 19.54 30.16 -8.46
N GLY A 610 19.66 30.69 -7.26
CA GLY A 610 20.89 31.27 -6.74
C GLY A 610 21.99 30.21 -6.60
N PRO A 611 23.19 30.58 -6.14
CA PRO A 611 24.29 29.63 -5.92
C PRO A 611 23.86 28.49 -4.96
N ILE A 612 23.87 27.27 -5.44
CA ILE A 612 23.51 26.09 -4.67
C ILE A 612 24.69 25.61 -3.85
N THR A 613 24.57 25.67 -2.53
CA THR A 613 25.56 25.14 -1.58
C THR A 613 24.95 24.01 -0.74
N PRO A 614 25.10 22.74 -1.18
CA PRO A 614 24.55 21.62 -0.44
C PRO A 614 25.17 21.44 0.94
N THR A 615 24.34 21.23 1.96
CA THR A 615 24.74 20.87 3.32
C THR A 615 24.26 19.46 3.66
N LYS A 616 24.77 18.87 4.73
CA LYS A 616 24.27 17.58 5.21
C LYS A 616 22.85 17.75 5.74
N ALA A 617 21.95 16.86 5.37
CA ALA A 617 20.60 16.86 5.90
C ALA A 617 20.60 16.69 7.43
N SER A 618 19.74 17.46 8.09
CA SER A 618 19.66 17.49 9.55
C SER A 618 18.87 16.28 10.09
N ASP A 619 19.42 15.61 11.09
CA ASP A 619 18.75 14.56 11.87
C ASP A 619 17.93 15.16 13.06
N ARG A 620 17.61 16.46 13.06
CA ARG A 620 16.90 17.15 14.15
C ARG A 620 15.45 16.65 14.25
N LEU A 621 14.99 16.43 15.49
CA LEU A 621 13.61 16.11 15.78
C LEU A 621 12.76 17.38 15.87
N TYR A 622 11.64 17.38 15.19
CA TYR A 622 10.60 18.42 15.24
C TYR A 622 9.37 17.89 15.94
N LEU A 623 8.62 18.76 16.60
CA LEU A 623 7.30 18.39 17.15
C LEU A 623 6.32 18.20 16.00
N ASP A 624 5.92 16.95 15.76
CA ASP A 624 5.00 16.58 14.69
C ASP A 624 3.55 16.82 15.09
N ARG A 625 3.22 16.35 16.30
CA ARG A 625 1.83 16.36 16.75
C ARG A 625 1.73 16.38 18.27
N ILE A 626 0.78 17.15 18.77
CA ILE A 626 0.27 17.04 20.12
C ILE A 626 -1.03 16.22 20.03
N VAL A 627 -1.02 15.04 20.66
CA VAL A 627 -2.26 14.26 20.79
C VAL A 627 -3.16 15.03 21.74
N PRO A 628 -4.39 15.40 21.31
CA PRO A 628 -5.26 16.26 22.12
C PRO A 628 -5.46 15.66 23.52
N PRO A 629 -5.45 16.49 24.56
CA PRO A 629 -5.71 16.01 25.91
C PRO A 629 -7.08 15.37 25.97
N SER A 630 -7.13 14.12 26.40
CA SER A 630 -8.39 13.43 26.70
C SER A 630 -8.72 13.65 28.18
N VAL A 631 -9.94 14.08 28.45
CA VAL A 631 -10.46 14.15 29.82
C VAL A 631 -11.75 13.33 29.89
N GLY A 632 -11.75 12.32 30.73
CA GLY A 632 -12.92 11.49 31.02
C GLY A 632 -13.28 11.59 32.50
N THR A 633 -14.55 11.67 32.78
CA THR A 633 -15.08 11.59 34.15
C THR A 633 -15.88 10.31 34.33
N SER A 634 -15.62 9.57 35.40
CA SER A 634 -16.44 8.44 35.81
C SER A 634 -17.16 8.80 37.11
N VAL A 635 -18.49 8.73 37.06
CA VAL A 635 -19.34 8.97 38.25
C VAL A 635 -20.02 7.66 38.59
N GLY A 636 -19.68 7.11 39.70
CA GLY A 636 -20.20 5.81 40.13
C GLY A 636 -19.31 4.62 39.70
N GLY A 637 -19.09 3.73 40.59
CA GLY A 637 -18.23 2.54 40.49
C GLY A 637 -17.47 2.30 41.77
N THR A 638 -16.70 1.24 41.83
CA THR A 638 -15.92 0.82 43.00
C THR A 638 -14.85 1.84 43.42
N PHE A 639 -14.58 2.87 42.61
CA PHE A 639 -13.52 3.88 42.85
C PHE A 639 -14.08 5.26 43.24
N GLY A 640 -15.42 5.48 43.20
CA GLY A 640 -16.05 6.80 43.36
C GLY A 640 -15.86 7.69 42.10
N PRO A 641 -16.18 8.97 42.19
CA PRO A 641 -15.98 9.90 41.06
C PRO A 641 -14.48 10.05 40.79
N GLN A 642 -14.09 9.86 39.56
CA GLN A 642 -12.72 9.97 39.09
C GLN A 642 -12.62 10.86 37.82
N VAL A 643 -11.54 11.59 37.72
CA VAL A 643 -11.13 12.28 36.54
C VAL A 643 -9.91 11.58 35.96
N ALA A 644 -9.99 11.16 34.73
CA ALA A 644 -8.88 10.57 34.00
C ALA A 644 -8.51 11.47 32.82
N GLY A 645 -7.25 11.62 32.52
CA GLY A 645 -6.81 12.40 31.37
C GLY A 645 -5.39 12.08 30.95
N GLY A 646 -5.05 12.44 29.74
CA GLY A 646 -3.69 12.23 29.23
C GLY A 646 -3.37 13.17 28.06
N VAL A 647 -2.09 13.41 27.84
CA VAL A 647 -1.54 14.16 26.72
C VAL A 647 -0.34 13.43 26.15
N GLY A 648 -0.18 13.47 24.84
CA GLY A 648 0.95 12.88 24.14
C GLY A 648 1.62 13.87 23.20
N PHE A 649 2.93 13.72 23.04
CA PHE A 649 3.77 14.49 22.13
C PHE A 649 4.51 13.54 21.20
N MET A 650 4.45 13.81 19.92
CA MET A 650 5.15 13.03 18.90
C MET A 650 6.15 13.93 18.19
N PHE A 651 7.39 13.47 18.10
CA PHE A 651 8.47 14.15 17.41
C PHE A 651 9.07 13.23 16.35
N GLY A 652 9.54 13.80 15.25
CA GLY A 652 10.23 13.08 14.19
C GLY A 652 11.13 13.99 13.37
N ASP A 653 12.09 13.40 12.65
CA ASP A 653 12.90 14.12 11.68
C ASP A 653 12.19 14.24 10.32
N ILE A 654 12.71 15.07 9.42
CA ILE A 654 12.10 15.29 8.10
C ILE A 654 12.12 14.04 7.23
N LEU A 655 13.14 13.22 7.33
CA LEU A 655 13.28 11.99 6.53
C LEU A 655 12.52 10.78 7.13
N GLY A 656 11.90 10.93 8.31
CA GLY A 656 11.16 9.87 8.98
C GLY A 656 12.02 8.76 9.59
N HIS A 657 13.33 8.98 9.70
CA HIS A 657 14.26 8.00 10.25
C HIS A 657 14.14 7.84 11.77
N GLN A 658 13.79 8.91 12.46
CA GLN A 658 13.73 8.93 13.91
C GLN A 658 12.35 9.36 14.39
N ASN A 659 11.83 8.67 15.41
CA ASN A 659 10.58 9.02 16.06
C ASN A 659 10.76 8.96 17.58
N LEU A 660 10.28 10.01 18.27
CA LEU A 660 10.21 10.07 19.72
C LEU A 660 8.77 10.37 20.13
N SER A 661 8.19 9.49 20.94
CA SER A 661 6.87 9.68 21.52
C SER A 661 6.96 9.80 23.04
N VAL A 662 6.32 10.83 23.59
CA VAL A 662 6.22 11.06 25.02
C VAL A 662 4.74 11.14 25.38
N PHE A 663 4.30 10.41 26.39
CA PHE A 663 2.93 10.52 26.87
C PHE A 663 2.90 10.58 28.40
N VAL A 664 1.91 11.28 28.92
CA VAL A 664 1.59 11.36 30.35
C VAL A 664 0.10 11.17 30.51
N GLN A 665 -0.29 10.36 31.49
CA GLN A 665 -1.69 10.12 31.83
C GLN A 665 -1.89 10.15 33.34
N ALA A 666 -3.05 10.59 33.77
CA ALA A 666 -3.47 10.59 35.18
C ALA A 666 -4.86 9.95 35.29
N ASN A 667 -5.04 9.04 36.22
CA ASN A 667 -6.29 8.29 36.44
C ASN A 667 -6.74 8.44 37.90
N GLY A 668 -7.19 9.63 38.27
CA GLY A 668 -7.83 9.87 39.55
C GLY A 668 -6.92 10.45 40.62
N THR A 669 -5.87 9.78 41.06
CA THR A 669 -4.96 10.28 42.13
C THR A 669 -3.52 10.48 41.64
N ILE A 670 -2.70 11.17 42.43
CA ILE A 670 -1.27 11.35 42.13
C ILE A 670 -0.54 10.00 42.02
N LYS A 671 -0.97 8.97 42.77
CA LYS A 671 -0.43 7.62 42.69
C LYS A 671 -0.76 6.94 41.36
N ASP A 672 -1.77 7.40 40.65
CA ASP A 672 -2.27 6.84 39.40
C ASP A 672 -1.77 7.66 38.17
N ILE A 673 -0.68 8.46 38.34
CA ILE A 673 0.01 9.12 37.25
C ILE A 673 0.96 8.13 36.58
N GLY A 674 0.77 7.95 35.29
CA GLY A 674 1.61 7.13 34.44
C GLY A 674 2.18 7.91 33.26
N GLY A 675 3.13 7.33 32.58
CA GLY A 675 3.69 7.93 31.38
C GLY A 675 4.77 7.06 30.76
N GLY A 676 5.28 7.53 29.62
CA GLY A 676 6.36 6.83 28.95
C GLY A 676 7.01 7.64 27.86
N VAL A 677 8.23 7.21 27.52
CA VAL A 677 9.05 7.74 26.45
C VAL A 677 9.44 6.56 25.55
N PHE A 678 9.23 6.71 24.26
CA PHE A 678 9.56 5.72 23.22
C PHE A 678 10.36 6.40 22.14
N TYR A 679 11.57 5.95 21.91
CA TYR A 679 12.43 6.38 20.81
C TYR A 679 12.65 5.22 19.86
N SER A 680 12.59 5.48 18.53
CA SER A 680 12.94 4.52 17.50
C SER A 680 13.77 5.17 16.40
N ASN A 681 14.71 4.40 15.85
CA ASN A 681 15.53 4.79 14.72
C ASN A 681 15.47 3.70 13.65
N ARG A 682 15.17 4.12 12.41
CA ARG A 682 14.99 3.26 11.22
C ARG A 682 15.86 3.71 10.05
N LYS A 683 16.87 4.51 10.31
CA LYS A 683 17.77 5.08 9.28
C LYS A 683 18.51 4.01 8.48
N ASN A 684 18.81 2.89 9.12
CA ASN A 684 19.54 1.78 8.53
C ASN A 684 18.66 0.54 8.45
N ARG A 685 19.13 -0.50 7.77
CA ARG A 685 18.42 -1.79 7.69
C ARG A 685 18.10 -2.35 9.08
N MET A 686 19.03 -2.23 10.04
CA MET A 686 18.78 -2.57 11.43
C MET A 686 18.02 -1.44 12.12
N ASN A 687 16.76 -1.68 12.45
CA ASN A 687 15.93 -0.78 13.23
C ASN A 687 16.17 -1.02 14.72
N TYR A 688 16.25 0.02 15.52
CA TYR A 688 16.35 -0.12 16.98
C TYR A 688 15.49 0.90 17.71
N GLY A 689 15.15 0.58 18.95
CA GLY A 689 14.34 1.45 19.80
C GLY A 689 14.63 1.26 21.28
N VAL A 690 14.31 2.32 22.03
CA VAL A 690 14.42 2.34 23.48
C VAL A 690 13.10 2.82 24.05
N SER A 691 12.67 2.20 25.16
CA SER A 691 11.43 2.56 25.83
C SER A 691 11.62 2.62 27.34
N VAL A 692 10.99 3.61 27.95
CA VAL A 692 10.83 3.73 29.39
C VAL A 692 9.37 4.02 29.68
N SER A 693 8.73 3.28 30.56
CA SER A 693 7.33 3.54 30.90
C SER A 693 7.03 3.21 32.36
N HIS A 694 6.10 3.96 32.92
CA HIS A 694 5.51 3.73 34.24
C HIS A 694 3.99 3.71 34.09
N GLN A 695 3.36 2.57 34.42
CA GLN A 695 1.92 2.35 34.24
C GLN A 695 1.29 1.85 35.53
N PRO A 696 0.56 2.71 36.26
CA PRO A 696 -0.27 2.28 37.36
C PRO A 696 -1.57 1.62 36.85
N SER A 697 -1.97 0.52 37.51
CA SER A 697 -3.24 -0.14 37.30
C SER A 697 -3.92 -0.33 38.66
N ALA A 698 -5.17 0.09 38.77
CA ALA A 698 -5.93 0.01 40.03
C ALA A 698 -7.12 -0.94 39.89
N PHE A 699 -7.32 -1.79 40.88
CA PHE A 699 -8.42 -2.73 40.96
C PHE A 699 -9.19 -2.48 42.27
N GLY A 700 -10.49 -2.18 42.17
CA GLY A 700 -11.34 -1.88 43.31
C GLY A 700 -12.28 -3.05 43.67
N GLN A 701 -12.37 -3.35 44.96
CA GLN A 701 -13.36 -4.28 45.50
C GLN A 701 -14.17 -3.59 46.60
N LEU A 702 -15.49 -3.81 46.59
CA LEU A 702 -16.39 -3.37 47.66
C LEU A 702 -16.79 -4.54 48.49
N GLY A 703 -16.58 -4.43 49.79
CA GLY A 703 -16.99 -5.44 50.79
C GLY A 703 -17.77 -4.79 51.95
N ARG A 704 -18.19 -5.59 52.86
CA ARG A 704 -18.77 -5.15 54.17
C ARG A 704 -17.94 -5.69 55.29
N THR A 705 -17.72 -4.85 56.30
CA THR A 705 -17.14 -5.28 57.57
C THR A 705 -18.18 -6.07 58.40
N ALA A 706 -17.73 -6.82 59.42
CA ALA A 706 -18.60 -7.49 60.38
C ALA A 706 -19.59 -6.52 61.06
N ASN A 707 -19.22 -5.25 61.20
CA ASN A 707 -20.05 -4.18 61.77
C ASN A 707 -21.00 -3.50 60.75
N GLY A 708 -21.14 -4.08 59.53
CA GLY A 708 -22.05 -3.62 58.49
C GLY A 708 -21.61 -2.38 57.73
N ASN A 709 -20.41 -1.82 57.97
CA ASN A 709 -19.85 -0.70 57.21
C ASN A 709 -19.32 -1.17 55.85
N PHE A 710 -19.48 -0.35 54.83
CA PHE A 710 -18.85 -0.62 53.52
C PHE A 710 -17.34 -0.43 53.61
N VAL A 711 -16.60 -1.37 53.04
CA VAL A 711 -15.14 -1.30 52.85
C VAL A 711 -14.85 -1.27 51.37
N GLN A 712 -14.11 -0.26 50.92
CA GLN A 712 -13.53 -0.18 49.62
C GLN A 712 -12.05 -0.55 49.72
N ILE A 713 -11.63 -1.60 49.04
CA ILE A 713 -10.22 -2.00 48.92
C ILE A 713 -9.76 -1.68 47.52
N VAL A 714 -8.74 -0.82 47.39
CA VAL A 714 -8.11 -0.49 46.12
C VAL A 714 -6.71 -1.08 46.10
N GLN A 715 -6.49 -2.04 45.21
CA GLN A 715 -5.17 -2.63 44.96
C GLN A 715 -4.57 -1.96 43.75
N ARG A 716 -3.33 -1.47 43.85
CA ARG A 716 -2.58 -0.86 42.78
C ARG A 716 -1.39 -1.73 42.40
N ILE A 717 -1.17 -1.89 41.13
CA ILE A 717 0.01 -2.52 40.57
C ILE A 717 0.72 -1.44 39.71
N PHE A 718 1.94 -1.12 40.08
CA PHE A 718 2.80 -0.17 39.36
C PHE A 718 3.77 -0.97 38.51
N ARG A 719 3.63 -0.88 37.20
CA ARG A 719 4.53 -1.52 36.23
C ARG A 719 5.49 -0.48 35.70
N THR A 720 6.75 -0.56 36.12
CA THR A 720 7.84 0.28 35.55
C THR A 720 8.70 -0.60 34.67
N GLN A 721 8.89 -0.17 33.44
CA GLN A 721 9.65 -0.92 32.42
C GLN A 721 10.72 -0.03 31.78
N VAL A 722 11.89 -0.63 31.55
CA VAL A 722 12.93 -0.12 30.67
C VAL A 722 13.23 -1.22 29.66
N GLY A 723 13.32 -0.88 28.39
CA GLY A 723 13.59 -1.87 27.37
C GLY A 723 14.26 -1.29 26.13
N THR A 724 15.05 -2.11 25.47
CA THR A 724 15.59 -1.86 24.15
C THR A 724 15.22 -3.01 23.22
N GLN A 725 15.02 -2.68 21.97
CA GLN A 725 14.72 -3.65 20.92
C GLN A 725 15.52 -3.34 19.67
N ALA A 726 15.91 -4.37 18.94
CA ALA A 726 16.49 -4.28 17.63
C ALA A 726 15.73 -5.23 16.68
N SER A 727 15.56 -4.83 15.45
CA SER A 727 14.93 -5.64 14.41
C SER A 727 15.75 -5.55 13.13
N TYR A 728 16.11 -6.70 12.58
CA TYR A 728 16.80 -6.80 11.30
C TYR A 728 15.88 -7.47 10.29
N PRO A 729 15.26 -6.70 9.37
CA PRO A 729 14.46 -7.26 8.28
C PRO A 729 15.37 -7.86 7.20
N PHE A 730 15.15 -9.14 6.89
CA PHE A 730 15.81 -9.81 5.76
C PHE A 730 15.14 -9.43 4.44
N SER A 731 13.80 -9.28 4.49
CA SER A 731 12.95 -8.89 3.37
C SER A 731 11.71 -8.18 3.87
N GLN A 732 10.83 -7.78 2.97
CA GLN A 732 9.53 -7.21 3.32
C GLN A 732 8.68 -8.18 4.17
N THR A 733 8.93 -9.47 4.07
CA THR A 733 8.12 -10.49 4.75
C THR A 733 8.76 -11.11 5.98
N ASN A 734 10.09 -11.05 6.14
CA ASN A 734 10.82 -11.77 7.19
C ASN A 734 11.75 -10.86 7.98
N ARG A 735 11.82 -11.06 9.30
CA ARG A 735 12.73 -10.33 10.20
C ARG A 735 13.17 -11.14 11.40
N LEU A 736 14.33 -10.79 11.94
CA LEU A 736 14.83 -11.22 13.24
C LEU A 736 14.65 -10.07 14.24
N GLU A 737 14.09 -10.36 15.40
CA GLU A 737 13.90 -9.39 16.49
C GLU A 737 14.73 -9.79 17.70
N LEU A 738 15.40 -8.83 18.31
CA LEU A 738 16.11 -8.94 19.58
C LEU A 738 15.49 -7.95 20.57
N GLY A 739 15.33 -8.34 21.81
CA GLY A 739 14.82 -7.46 22.86
C GLY A 739 15.55 -7.70 24.17
N LEU A 740 15.85 -6.63 24.88
CA LEU A 740 16.36 -6.66 26.24
C LEU A 740 15.51 -5.73 27.10
N GLY A 741 15.21 -6.10 28.34
CA GLY A 741 14.42 -5.23 29.20
C GLY A 741 14.40 -5.65 30.65
N GLY A 742 14.07 -4.67 31.50
CA GLY A 742 13.81 -4.85 32.92
C GLY A 742 12.41 -4.35 33.27
N THR A 743 11.72 -5.07 34.13
CA THR A 743 10.39 -4.70 34.65
C THR A 743 10.38 -4.81 36.17
N ARG A 744 9.89 -3.75 36.82
CA ARG A 744 9.59 -3.73 38.24
C ARG A 744 8.08 -3.65 38.42
N TYR A 745 7.52 -4.55 39.24
CA TYR A 745 6.15 -4.48 39.67
C TYR A 745 6.15 -4.07 41.16
N GLY A 746 5.59 -2.89 41.44
CA GLY A 746 5.33 -2.41 42.80
C GLY A 746 3.85 -2.62 43.16
N PHE A 747 3.55 -2.78 44.41
CA PHE A 747 2.20 -3.03 44.90
C PHE A 747 1.83 -1.98 45.96
N ASP A 748 0.58 -1.54 45.95
CA ASP A 748 0.00 -0.66 46.99
C ASP A 748 -1.43 -1.09 47.22
N VAL A 749 -1.80 -1.25 48.49
CA VAL A 749 -3.15 -1.61 48.87
C VAL A 749 -3.69 -0.52 49.80
N THR A 750 -4.81 0.05 49.45
CA THR A 750 -5.49 1.08 50.27
C THR A 750 -6.89 0.60 50.58
N ALA A 751 -7.24 0.57 51.85
CA ALA A 751 -8.59 0.28 52.28
C ALA A 751 -9.24 1.52 52.91
N ARG A 752 -10.51 1.75 52.61
CA ARG A 752 -11.33 2.80 53.18
C ARG A 752 -12.65 2.24 53.65
N THR A 753 -13.05 2.55 54.89
CA THR A 753 -14.39 2.25 55.40
C THR A 753 -15.27 3.47 55.24
N PHE A 754 -16.52 3.23 54.89
CA PHE A 754 -17.57 4.24 54.84
C PHE A 754 -18.63 3.91 55.87
N SER A 755 -18.85 4.82 56.85
CA SER A 755 -19.96 4.71 57.76
C SER A 755 -21.29 5.02 57.08
N ARG A 756 -22.40 4.63 57.68
CA ARG A 756 -23.76 4.98 57.21
C ARG A 756 -23.99 6.49 57.02
N PHE A 757 -23.18 7.30 57.66
CA PHE A 757 -23.27 8.78 57.62
C PHE A 757 -22.24 9.41 56.66
N GLY A 758 -21.65 8.65 55.73
CA GLY A 758 -20.76 9.16 54.71
C GLY A 758 -19.32 9.51 55.16
N ARG A 759 -18.97 9.33 56.43
CA ARG A 759 -17.58 9.56 56.88
C ARG A 759 -16.68 8.39 56.43
N SER A 760 -15.63 8.72 55.69
CA SER A 760 -14.63 7.76 55.25
C SER A 760 -13.43 7.76 56.17
N ARG A 761 -12.94 6.58 56.53
CA ARG A 761 -11.70 6.38 57.30
C ARG A 761 -10.78 5.41 56.55
N ARG A 762 -9.51 5.79 56.41
CA ARG A 762 -8.47 4.90 55.90
C ARG A 762 -8.21 3.83 56.98
N ILE A 763 -8.11 2.56 56.53
CA ILE A 763 -7.73 1.44 57.36
C ILE A 763 -6.43 0.89 56.79
N ASP A 764 -5.46 0.68 57.63
CA ASP A 764 -4.27 -0.10 57.29
C ASP A 764 -4.63 -1.61 57.36
N LEU A 765 -4.23 -2.32 56.29
CA LEU A 765 -4.42 -3.78 56.24
C LEU A 765 -3.06 -4.44 56.48
N PRO A 766 -2.78 -4.89 57.73
CA PRO A 766 -1.51 -5.55 58.03
C PRO A 766 -1.30 -6.77 57.14
N GLY A 767 -0.12 -6.90 56.54
CA GLY A 767 0.22 -8.02 55.66
C GLY A 767 -0.30 -7.88 54.21
N ALA A 768 -0.96 -6.78 53.87
CA ALA A 768 -1.40 -6.51 52.48
C ALA A 768 -0.30 -5.91 51.60
N GLU A 769 0.73 -5.33 52.17
CA GLU A 769 1.91 -4.85 51.44
C GLU A 769 2.71 -6.04 50.96
N ARG A 770 3.14 -5.96 49.70
CA ARG A 770 3.93 -7.01 49.04
C ARG A 770 5.25 -6.41 48.54
N ASP A 771 6.31 -7.18 48.66
CA ASP A 771 7.60 -6.81 48.12
C ASP A 771 7.52 -6.62 46.59
N PRO A 772 8.26 -5.67 46.05
CA PRO A 772 8.32 -5.48 44.61
C PRO A 772 8.91 -6.70 43.92
N LEU A 773 8.37 -7.01 42.76
CA LEU A 773 8.92 -8.05 41.86
C LEU A 773 9.78 -7.42 40.78
N TYR A 774 10.88 -8.06 40.48
CA TYR A 774 11.84 -7.62 39.47
C TYR A 774 12.03 -8.74 38.45
N PHE A 775 11.96 -8.37 37.17
CA PHE A 775 12.18 -9.28 36.02
C PHE A 775 13.13 -8.64 35.02
N GLY A 776 14.23 -9.33 34.75
CA GLY A 776 15.04 -9.08 33.54
C GLY A 776 14.63 -10.05 32.45
N ARG A 777 14.58 -9.62 31.21
CA ARG A 777 14.25 -10.46 30.06
C ARG A 777 15.17 -10.17 28.87
N ALA A 778 15.52 -11.24 28.15
CA ALA A 778 16.08 -11.15 26.81
C ALA A 778 15.12 -11.90 25.87
N SER A 779 14.96 -11.46 24.65
CA SER A 779 14.10 -12.14 23.67
C SER A 779 14.78 -12.21 22.32
N LEU A 780 14.58 -13.33 21.64
CA LEU A 780 14.95 -13.57 20.25
C LEU A 780 13.71 -14.08 19.54
N ALA A 781 13.31 -13.44 18.44
CA ALA A 781 12.17 -13.88 17.64
C ALA A 781 12.48 -13.86 16.16
N TYR A 782 12.05 -14.91 15.44
CA TYR A 782 12.00 -14.98 14.00
C TYR A 782 10.55 -14.83 13.55
N VAL A 783 10.25 -13.81 12.77
CA VAL A 783 8.89 -13.40 12.41
C VAL A 783 8.75 -13.36 10.90
N GLY A 784 7.67 -13.96 10.39
CA GLY A 784 7.31 -13.89 8.99
C GLY A 784 5.85 -13.52 8.80
N ASP A 785 5.57 -12.69 7.77
CA ASP A 785 4.22 -12.33 7.32
C ASP A 785 4.20 -12.12 5.81
N PHE A 786 3.74 -13.14 5.10
CA PHE A 786 3.53 -13.12 3.65
C PHE A 786 2.05 -13.33 3.30
N SER A 787 1.18 -12.88 4.20
CA SER A 787 -0.27 -13.00 4.01
C SER A 787 -0.85 -11.83 3.22
N ASN A 788 -1.89 -12.14 2.44
CA ASN A 788 -2.78 -11.17 1.82
C ASN A 788 -4.01 -10.99 2.70
N SER A 789 -4.25 -9.74 3.11
CA SER A 789 -5.38 -9.41 3.98
C SER A 789 -6.66 -9.28 3.14
N GLY A 790 -7.74 -9.85 3.65
CA GLY A 790 -9.10 -9.58 3.19
C GLY A 790 -9.76 -8.48 4.03
N LEU A 791 -11.07 -8.41 3.97
CA LEU A 791 -11.85 -7.38 4.65
C LEU A 791 -11.97 -7.58 6.17
N THR A 792 -11.98 -8.84 6.63
CA THR A 792 -12.12 -9.19 8.05
C THR A 792 -10.92 -9.99 8.57
N SER A 793 -10.21 -10.69 7.70
CA SER A 793 -9.12 -11.62 8.04
C SER A 793 -8.24 -11.91 6.83
N PRO A 794 -7.03 -12.47 7.02
CA PRO A 794 -6.18 -12.89 5.90
C PRO A 794 -6.84 -13.98 5.05
N LEU A 795 -6.67 -13.90 3.72
CA LEU A 795 -7.27 -14.80 2.75
C LEU A 795 -6.26 -15.81 2.20
N GLN A 796 -5.05 -15.40 1.91
CA GLN A 796 -4.01 -16.22 1.28
C GLN A 796 -2.65 -16.01 1.94
N GLY A 797 -1.73 -16.98 1.81
CA GLY A 797 -0.36 -16.88 2.30
C GLY A 797 -0.20 -17.45 3.70
N GLY A 798 0.58 -16.78 4.54
CA GLY A 798 0.83 -17.28 5.89
C GLY A 798 1.57 -16.31 6.79
N ARG A 799 1.58 -16.63 8.07
CA ARG A 799 2.26 -15.89 9.13
C ARG A 799 2.92 -16.85 10.09
N TYR A 800 4.07 -16.49 10.61
CA TYR A 800 4.69 -17.26 11.69
C TYR A 800 5.50 -16.36 12.64
N ARG A 801 5.55 -16.78 13.90
CA ARG A 801 6.39 -16.20 14.93
C ARG A 801 6.97 -17.30 15.82
N PHE A 802 8.29 -17.41 15.83
CA PHE A 802 9.02 -18.30 16.72
C PHE A 802 9.86 -17.43 17.66
N GLN A 803 9.60 -17.51 18.96
CA GLN A 803 10.24 -16.63 19.94
C GLN A 803 10.69 -17.41 21.16
N VAL A 804 11.88 -17.10 21.64
CA VAL A 804 12.42 -17.57 22.90
C VAL A 804 12.74 -16.36 23.77
N THR A 805 12.32 -16.41 25.05
CA THR A 805 12.47 -15.31 26.00
C THR A 805 12.88 -15.84 27.36
N PRO A 806 14.18 -15.98 27.66
CA PRO A 806 14.65 -16.18 29.02
C PRO A 806 14.28 -15.00 29.91
N GLN A 807 13.83 -15.31 31.09
CA GLN A 807 13.37 -14.36 32.11
C GLN A 807 14.06 -14.68 33.44
N PHE A 808 14.57 -13.66 34.11
CA PHE A 808 15.38 -13.76 35.34
C PHE A 808 14.84 -12.82 36.42
N GLY A 809 15.05 -13.15 37.70
CA GLY A 809 14.72 -12.29 38.80
C GLY A 809 13.80 -12.94 39.84
N SER A 810 12.67 -12.35 40.14
CA SER A 810 11.73 -12.87 41.13
C SER A 810 11.21 -14.28 40.80
N ARG A 811 11.27 -14.67 39.54
CA ARG A 811 11.09 -16.04 39.04
C ARG A 811 11.87 -16.24 37.75
N ASN A 812 12.61 -17.34 37.67
CA ASN A 812 13.42 -17.68 36.50
C ASN A 812 12.70 -18.72 35.65
N TYR A 813 12.63 -18.47 34.35
CA TYR A 813 12.07 -19.41 33.36
C TYR A 813 12.42 -18.99 31.94
N VAL A 814 12.20 -19.88 30.99
CA VAL A 814 12.32 -19.58 29.57
C VAL A 814 10.94 -19.68 28.92
N SER A 815 10.44 -18.56 28.41
CA SER A 815 9.19 -18.55 27.64
C SER A 815 9.50 -18.88 26.19
N VAL A 816 8.78 -19.85 25.63
CA VAL A 816 8.83 -20.25 24.21
C VAL A 816 7.49 -20.00 23.57
N LEU A 817 7.47 -19.36 22.41
CA LEU A 817 6.28 -19.13 21.60
C LEU A 817 6.53 -19.63 20.17
N ALA A 818 5.61 -20.44 19.66
CA ALA A 818 5.53 -20.83 18.26
C ALA A 818 4.09 -20.63 17.78
N ASP A 819 3.86 -19.66 16.89
CA ASP A 819 2.55 -19.37 16.27
C ASP A 819 2.73 -19.46 14.76
N TYR A 820 2.14 -20.47 14.15
CA TYR A 820 2.17 -20.69 12.71
C TYR A 820 0.76 -20.65 12.14
N ARG A 821 0.56 -19.92 11.07
CA ARG A 821 -0.73 -19.72 10.40
C ARG A 821 -0.58 -19.87 8.91
N ARG A 822 -1.52 -20.57 8.27
CA ARG A 822 -1.54 -20.77 6.81
C ARG A 822 -2.94 -20.54 6.28
N TYR A 823 -3.03 -19.85 5.13
CA TYR A 823 -4.28 -19.46 4.49
C TYR A 823 -4.26 -19.91 3.04
N PHE A 824 -5.31 -20.60 2.61
CA PHE A 824 -5.50 -21.08 1.24
C PHE A 824 -6.79 -20.49 0.71
N PHE A 825 -6.68 -19.60 -0.25
CA PHE A 825 -7.82 -18.99 -0.90
C PHE A 825 -8.17 -19.77 -2.18
N ARG A 826 -9.43 -20.12 -2.30
CA ARG A 826 -10.02 -20.61 -3.54
C ARG A 826 -11.40 -19.96 -3.66
N GLU A 827 -11.47 -18.98 -4.55
CA GLU A 827 -12.63 -18.12 -4.73
C GLU A 827 -13.98 -18.85 -4.63
N PRO A 828 -14.90 -18.37 -3.80
CA PRO A 828 -14.80 -17.22 -2.90
C PRO A 828 -14.32 -17.56 -1.46
N VAL A 829 -13.92 -18.79 -1.17
CA VAL A 829 -13.70 -19.31 0.17
C VAL A 829 -12.22 -19.36 0.57
N THR A 830 -11.95 -19.21 1.88
CA THR A 830 -10.63 -19.37 2.48
C THR A 830 -10.61 -20.51 3.48
N PHE A 831 -9.64 -21.41 3.34
CA PHE A 831 -9.28 -22.37 4.37
C PHE A 831 -8.13 -21.82 5.19
N ALA A 832 -8.30 -21.71 6.51
CA ALA A 832 -7.30 -21.19 7.42
C ALA A 832 -6.93 -22.19 8.49
N PHE A 833 -5.64 -22.34 8.74
CA PHE A 833 -5.09 -23.24 9.76
C PHE A 833 -4.16 -22.47 10.67
N ARG A 834 -4.22 -22.78 11.97
CA ARG A 834 -3.32 -22.24 12.98
C ARG A 834 -2.82 -23.34 13.90
N GLY A 835 -1.51 -23.36 14.14
CA GLY A 835 -0.87 -24.09 15.22
C GLY A 835 -0.18 -23.12 16.16
N LEU A 836 -0.48 -23.19 17.44
CA LEU A 836 0.09 -22.34 18.47
C LEU A 836 0.64 -23.18 19.61
N HIS A 837 1.87 -22.90 20.00
CA HIS A 837 2.44 -23.38 21.27
C HIS A 837 2.99 -22.18 22.04
N ARG A 838 2.70 -22.14 23.33
CA ARG A 838 3.31 -21.22 24.29
C ARG A 838 3.60 -21.96 25.59
N GLY A 839 4.82 -21.79 26.10
CA GLY A 839 5.22 -22.51 27.32
C GLY A 839 6.31 -21.77 28.07
N ASN A 840 6.20 -21.82 29.43
CA ASN A 840 7.15 -21.25 30.37
C ASN A 840 7.95 -22.39 31.02
N TYR A 841 9.08 -22.71 30.44
CA TYR A 841 9.95 -23.84 30.81
C TYR A 841 10.89 -23.45 31.95
N GLY A 842 11.06 -24.33 32.91
CA GLY A 842 11.80 -24.08 34.16
C GLY A 842 11.06 -23.25 35.19
N ALA A 843 9.78 -22.88 34.91
CA ALA A 843 8.97 -22.14 35.87
C ALA A 843 8.60 -22.92 37.13
N GLY A 844 8.73 -24.24 37.11
CA GLY A 844 8.27 -25.12 38.19
C GLY A 844 6.74 -25.17 38.32
N GLN A 845 6.25 -25.72 39.42
CA GLN A 845 4.83 -25.76 39.78
C GLN A 845 4.28 -24.38 40.17
N PHE A 846 2.95 -24.25 40.19
CA PHE A 846 2.30 -23.12 40.82
C PHE A 846 2.52 -23.15 42.33
N GLN A 847 3.04 -22.03 42.87
CA GLN A 847 3.41 -21.92 44.29
C GLN A 847 2.31 -21.25 45.15
N GLY A 848 1.16 -20.94 44.53
CA GLY A 848 0.05 -20.24 45.18
C GLY A 848 0.28 -18.73 45.36
N GLY A 849 1.37 -18.17 44.83
CA GLY A 849 1.74 -16.78 44.95
C GLY A 849 1.38 -15.91 43.71
N ILE A 850 1.57 -14.60 43.85
CA ILE A 850 1.34 -13.65 42.78
C ILE A 850 2.26 -13.89 41.55
N THR A 851 3.42 -14.51 41.78
CA THR A 851 4.37 -14.88 40.72
C THR A 851 3.82 -15.90 39.74
N ASP A 852 2.81 -16.67 40.13
CA ASP A 852 2.14 -17.63 39.29
C ASP A 852 1.37 -16.95 38.12
N LEU A 853 0.93 -15.71 38.31
CA LEU A 853 0.26 -14.94 37.27
C LEU A 853 1.17 -14.67 36.04
N PHE A 854 2.48 -14.66 36.27
CA PHE A 854 3.47 -14.39 35.21
C PHE A 854 3.88 -15.62 34.40
N VAL A 855 3.62 -16.81 34.95
CA VAL A 855 3.97 -18.09 34.32
C VAL A 855 2.75 -18.87 33.84
N ARG A 856 1.55 -18.38 34.13
CA ARG A 856 0.29 -19.02 33.78
C ARG A 856 -0.05 -18.73 32.31
N GLU A 857 -0.23 -19.78 31.54
CA GLU A 857 -0.80 -19.76 30.20
C GLU A 857 -2.25 -20.27 30.24
N THR A 858 -3.12 -19.71 29.38
CA THR A 858 -4.55 -20.03 29.46
C THR A 858 -5.21 -20.17 28.08
N LEU A 859 -6.13 -21.14 27.98
CA LEU A 859 -7.03 -21.35 26.85
C LEU A 859 -8.40 -20.67 27.06
N GLY A 860 -8.68 -20.13 28.25
CA GLY A 860 -9.99 -19.59 28.64
C GLY A 860 -10.09 -18.05 28.65
N ASP A 861 -9.13 -17.33 28.12
CA ASP A 861 -9.15 -15.86 28.05
C ASP A 861 -9.32 -15.39 26.62
N PRO A 862 -10.45 -14.78 26.24
CA PRO A 862 -10.71 -14.32 24.89
C PRO A 862 -9.78 -13.19 24.43
N TYR A 863 -9.09 -12.52 25.34
CA TYR A 863 -8.14 -11.44 25.02
C TYR A 863 -6.70 -11.94 24.86
N GLN A 864 -6.44 -13.22 25.13
CA GLN A 864 -5.15 -13.86 24.93
C GLN A 864 -5.07 -14.64 23.62
N ILE A 865 -3.85 -14.88 23.16
CA ILE A 865 -3.59 -15.54 21.87
C ILE A 865 -4.03 -17.00 21.81
N GLY A 866 -4.24 -17.68 22.97
CA GLY A 866 -4.55 -19.10 23.11
C GLY A 866 -6.02 -19.42 23.37
N PHE A 867 -6.96 -18.54 23.01
CA PHE A 867 -8.38 -18.76 23.30
C PHE A 867 -9.01 -19.86 22.44
N VAL A 868 -9.68 -20.83 23.10
CA VAL A 868 -10.57 -21.84 22.49
C VAL A 868 -12.01 -21.36 22.62
N ARG A 869 -12.70 -21.17 21.49
CA ARG A 869 -14.08 -20.66 21.48
C ARG A 869 -15.04 -21.55 22.26
N GLY A 870 -15.88 -20.96 23.12
CA GLY A 870 -16.78 -21.68 24.03
C GLY A 870 -16.19 -22.08 25.38
N TYR A 871 -14.90 -21.82 25.63
CA TYR A 871 -14.25 -22.08 26.91
C TYR A 871 -13.72 -20.78 27.50
N SER A 872 -14.44 -20.23 28.49
CA SER A 872 -13.96 -19.10 29.27
C SER A 872 -13.89 -19.49 30.76
N PHE A 873 -13.09 -18.79 31.55
CA PHE A 873 -13.07 -19.02 32.99
C PHE A 873 -14.46 -18.87 33.63
N ASN A 874 -15.21 -17.83 33.21
CA ASN A 874 -16.56 -17.63 33.75
C ASN A 874 -17.49 -18.79 33.38
N SER A 875 -17.38 -19.35 32.20
CA SER A 875 -18.20 -20.46 31.75
C SER A 875 -18.00 -21.75 32.56
N ILE A 876 -16.85 -21.93 33.20
CA ILE A 876 -16.58 -23.08 34.08
C ILE A 876 -17.25 -22.95 35.45
N PHE A 877 -17.33 -21.73 35.98
CA PHE A 877 -18.05 -21.47 37.23
C PHE A 877 -19.56 -21.66 37.07
N GLU A 878 -20.11 -21.62 35.90
CA GLU A 878 -21.51 -21.90 35.58
C GLU A 878 -21.81 -23.42 35.52
N GLU A 879 -20.81 -24.28 35.53
CA GLU A 879 -20.99 -25.73 35.51
C GLU A 879 -21.76 -26.24 36.79
N PRO A 880 -22.79 -27.07 36.62
CA PRO A 880 -23.60 -27.52 37.78
C PRO A 880 -22.81 -28.23 38.90
N LYS A 881 -21.72 -28.90 38.56
CA LYS A 881 -20.82 -29.53 39.53
C LYS A 881 -20.00 -28.50 40.29
N CYS A 882 -19.61 -27.38 39.63
CA CYS A 882 -18.93 -26.28 40.30
C CYS A 882 -19.88 -25.56 41.26
N GLN A 883 -21.10 -25.24 40.83
CA GLN A 883 -22.11 -24.55 41.64
C GLN A 883 -22.59 -25.38 42.84
N ARG A 884 -22.81 -26.71 42.66
CA ARG A 884 -23.38 -27.58 43.72
C ARG A 884 -22.34 -28.15 44.69
N ARG A 885 -21.11 -28.34 44.26
CA ARG A 885 -20.08 -29.07 45.04
C ARG A 885 -18.78 -28.30 45.22
N GLY A 886 -18.66 -27.07 44.67
CA GLY A 886 -17.42 -26.29 44.72
C GLY A 886 -16.25 -26.90 43.93
N ILE A 887 -16.49 -27.95 43.15
CA ILE A 887 -15.46 -28.64 42.35
C ILE A 887 -15.38 -28.05 40.97
N CYS A 888 -14.58 -27.02 40.84
CA CYS A 888 -14.34 -26.35 39.55
C CYS A 888 -13.08 -26.91 38.90
N ARG A 889 -13.20 -27.53 37.70
CA ARG A 889 -12.05 -28.08 36.96
C ARG A 889 -11.41 -27.03 36.05
N ILE A 890 -11.04 -25.91 36.64
CA ILE A 890 -10.39 -24.79 35.93
C ILE A 890 -9.02 -25.22 35.37
N GLY A 891 -8.35 -26.21 36.00
CA GLY A 891 -7.01 -26.69 35.63
C GLY A 891 -6.86 -27.18 34.21
N ARG A 892 -7.96 -27.54 33.50
CA ARG A 892 -7.90 -27.87 32.07
C ARG A 892 -7.63 -26.67 31.14
N LEU A 893 -7.91 -25.45 31.62
CA LEU A 893 -7.79 -24.24 30.80
C LEU A 893 -6.50 -23.47 31.08
N TYR A 894 -5.71 -23.83 32.06
CA TYR A 894 -4.46 -23.19 32.36
C TYR A 894 -3.37 -24.15 32.78
N GLY A 895 -2.16 -23.78 32.50
CA GLY A 895 -0.94 -24.48 32.88
C GLY A 895 0.25 -23.52 32.78
N THR A 896 1.44 -24.05 32.88
CA THR A 896 2.66 -23.31 32.50
C THR A 896 2.97 -23.40 30.98
N ARG A 897 2.24 -24.27 30.30
CA ARG A 897 2.37 -24.55 28.85
C ARG A 897 0.99 -24.76 28.27
N MET A 898 0.84 -24.37 26.98
CA MET A 898 -0.37 -24.63 26.19
C MET A 898 -0.03 -24.91 24.74
N ALA A 899 -0.90 -25.67 24.08
CA ALA A 899 -0.93 -25.84 22.64
C ALA A 899 -2.36 -25.68 22.14
N LEU A 900 -2.51 -25.10 20.94
CA LEU A 900 -3.79 -24.85 20.28
C LEU A 900 -3.67 -25.17 18.79
N GLY A 901 -4.63 -25.91 18.24
CA GLY A 901 -4.88 -26.06 16.84
C GLY A 901 -6.24 -25.48 16.48
N SER A 902 -6.31 -24.70 15.40
CA SER A 902 -7.55 -24.16 14.85
C SER A 902 -7.63 -24.37 13.35
N ALA A 903 -8.81 -24.77 12.86
CA ALA A 903 -9.12 -24.84 11.44
C ALA A 903 -10.39 -24.05 11.17
N GLU A 904 -10.40 -23.26 10.10
CA GLU A 904 -11.54 -22.44 9.72
C GLU A 904 -11.80 -22.55 8.22
N LEU A 905 -13.08 -22.62 7.85
CA LEU A 905 -13.59 -22.33 6.51
C LEU A 905 -14.31 -21.00 6.56
N ARG A 906 -13.82 -20.03 5.82
CA ARG A 906 -14.32 -18.65 5.78
C ARG A 906 -15.02 -18.40 4.47
N VAL A 907 -16.23 -17.87 4.53
CA VAL A 907 -17.06 -17.52 3.40
C VAL A 907 -17.40 -16.04 3.50
N PRO A 908 -16.95 -15.19 2.56
CA PRO A 908 -17.26 -13.76 2.59
C PRO A 908 -18.73 -13.56 2.18
N LEU A 909 -19.58 -13.30 3.17
CA LEU A 909 -21.03 -13.20 2.97
C LEU A 909 -21.42 -11.84 2.41
N LEU A 910 -20.92 -10.75 3.02
CA LEU A 910 -21.20 -9.36 2.66
C LEU A 910 -19.90 -8.60 2.43
N GLY A 911 -19.84 -7.78 1.40
CA GLY A 911 -18.67 -6.95 1.08
C GLY A 911 -18.75 -6.34 -0.32
N PRO A 912 -17.61 -5.96 -0.91
CA PRO A 912 -17.53 -5.58 -2.32
C PRO A 912 -17.88 -6.76 -3.22
N GLU A 913 -18.46 -6.47 -4.38
CA GLU A 913 -18.93 -7.44 -5.37
C GLU A 913 -17.87 -8.50 -5.75
N VAL A 914 -16.64 -8.07 -5.92
CA VAL A 914 -15.49 -8.90 -6.34
C VAL A 914 -15.05 -9.91 -5.26
N LEU A 915 -15.39 -9.70 -3.99
CA LEU A 915 -14.87 -10.49 -2.84
C LEU A 915 -15.96 -11.17 -2.04
N SER A 916 -17.24 -10.98 -2.32
CA SER A 916 -18.33 -11.43 -1.45
C SER A 916 -19.52 -11.99 -2.23
N LEU A 917 -20.29 -12.85 -1.56
CA LEU A 917 -21.50 -13.46 -2.14
C LEU A 917 -22.65 -12.47 -2.34
N ALA A 918 -22.68 -11.39 -1.57
CA ALA A 918 -23.66 -10.32 -1.68
C ALA A 918 -23.01 -8.97 -1.50
N THR A 919 -23.33 -8.02 -2.38
CA THR A 919 -22.73 -6.70 -2.40
C THR A 919 -23.30 -5.81 -1.28
N PHE A 920 -22.51 -5.59 -0.22
CA PHE A 920 -22.80 -4.63 0.84
C PHE A 920 -21.48 -4.14 1.47
N LYS A 921 -20.90 -3.11 0.89
CA LYS A 921 -19.57 -2.60 1.22
C LYS A 921 -19.42 -1.94 2.60
N TYR A 922 -20.50 -1.50 3.22
CA TYR A 922 -20.45 -0.75 4.49
C TYR A 922 -20.22 -1.61 5.74
N LEU A 923 -20.50 -2.90 5.66
CA LEU A 923 -20.38 -3.83 6.77
C LEU A 923 -19.84 -5.18 6.30
N PRO A 924 -18.58 -5.25 5.86
CA PRO A 924 -18.01 -6.50 5.40
C PRO A 924 -18.11 -7.59 6.45
N THR A 925 -18.66 -8.74 6.05
CA THR A 925 -19.00 -9.81 6.97
C THR A 925 -18.58 -11.17 6.39
N ASP A 926 -17.78 -11.92 7.15
CA ASP A 926 -17.45 -13.31 6.85
C ASP A 926 -18.28 -14.26 7.72
N LEU A 927 -18.83 -15.28 7.12
CA LEU A 927 -19.33 -16.46 7.82
C LEU A 927 -18.18 -17.46 7.96
N VAL A 928 -17.96 -17.95 9.18
CA VAL A 928 -16.84 -18.84 9.50
C VAL A 928 -17.36 -20.12 10.11
N LEU A 929 -17.03 -21.26 9.53
CA LEU A 929 -17.13 -22.57 10.16
C LEU A 929 -15.78 -22.87 10.80
N PHE A 930 -15.77 -23.27 12.06
CA PHE A 930 -14.52 -23.47 12.79
C PHE A 930 -14.47 -24.74 13.60
N ALA A 931 -13.27 -25.23 13.82
CA ALA A 931 -12.94 -26.28 14.80
C ALA A 931 -11.67 -25.86 15.58
N ASP A 932 -11.75 -25.84 16.89
CA ASP A 932 -10.65 -25.52 17.79
C ASP A 932 -10.34 -26.71 18.70
N ALA A 933 -9.06 -26.97 18.96
CA ALA A 933 -8.56 -27.94 19.90
C ALA A 933 -7.41 -27.35 20.70
N GLY A 934 -7.51 -27.36 22.04
CA GLY A 934 -6.47 -26.79 22.90
C GLY A 934 -6.17 -27.71 24.08
N VAL A 935 -4.93 -27.68 24.54
CA VAL A 935 -4.47 -28.38 25.75
C VAL A 935 -3.57 -27.45 26.55
N ALA A 936 -3.79 -27.36 27.84
CA ALA A 936 -2.91 -26.67 28.78
C ALA A 936 -2.41 -27.67 29.85
N TRP A 937 -1.13 -27.56 30.22
CA TRP A 937 -0.50 -28.48 31.17
C TRP A 937 0.64 -27.82 31.96
N THR A 938 1.01 -28.45 33.08
CA THR A 938 2.19 -28.13 33.89
C THR A 938 3.33 -29.10 33.61
N SER A 939 4.54 -28.86 34.12
CA SER A 939 5.70 -29.72 33.85
C SER A 939 5.58 -31.17 34.35
N GLU A 940 4.70 -31.44 35.30
CA GLU A 940 4.50 -32.76 35.87
C GLU A 940 3.49 -33.63 35.11
N ASP A 941 2.64 -33.00 34.29
CA ASP A 941 1.56 -33.70 33.58
C ASP A 941 2.00 -34.45 32.34
N LEU A 942 3.28 -34.32 31.92
CA LEU A 942 3.79 -34.88 30.66
C LEU A 942 4.13 -36.36 30.64
N THR A 943 3.99 -37.06 31.77
CA THR A 943 4.40 -38.47 31.86
C THR A 943 3.48 -39.42 31.07
N GLU A 944 2.22 -39.05 30.78
CA GLU A 944 1.33 -39.79 29.88
C GLU A 944 0.29 -38.84 29.25
N PRO A 945 0.38 -38.45 27.99
CA PRO A 945 -0.66 -37.72 27.31
C PRO A 945 -1.84 -38.63 26.99
N SER A 946 -2.82 -38.70 27.90
CA SER A 946 -4.07 -39.42 27.68
C SER A 946 -5.02 -38.57 26.82
N PHE A 947 -5.15 -38.90 25.56
CA PHE A 947 -6.16 -38.33 24.62
C PHE A 947 -7.54 -39.01 24.76
N SER A 948 -7.78 -39.75 25.83
CA SER A 948 -9.05 -40.45 26.08
C SER A 948 -10.18 -39.45 26.31
N SER A 949 -11.14 -39.38 25.38
CA SER A 949 -12.34 -38.56 25.46
C SER A 949 -13.35 -38.99 26.54
N ASN A 950 -13.18 -40.17 27.15
CA ASN A 950 -14.20 -40.85 27.95
C ASN A 950 -14.06 -40.76 29.47
N THR A 951 -13.09 -40.05 30.02
CA THR A 951 -12.93 -39.97 31.50
C THR A 951 -13.39 -38.62 32.06
N ILE A 952 -14.68 -38.33 31.96
CA ILE A 952 -15.37 -37.30 32.77
C ILE A 952 -15.88 -37.91 34.12
N GLY A 953 -15.35 -38.96 34.56
CA GLY A 953 -15.83 -39.55 35.81
C GLY A 953 -14.77 -40.29 36.56
N GLN A 954 -14.36 -39.76 37.64
CA GLN A 954 -13.55 -40.30 38.76
C GLN A 954 -12.14 -39.72 38.83
N SER A 955 -12.01 -38.62 39.51
CA SER A 955 -10.80 -38.26 40.23
C SER A 955 -11.12 -38.20 41.71
N ASN A 956 -10.41 -38.98 42.48
CA ASN A 956 -10.43 -38.99 43.93
C ASN A 956 -10.08 -37.58 44.46
N PRO A 957 -10.92 -36.94 45.27
CA PRO A 957 -10.68 -35.58 45.78
C PRO A 957 -9.47 -35.44 46.71
N ASN A 958 -8.87 -36.55 47.11
CA ASN A 958 -7.74 -36.61 48.06
C ASN A 958 -6.41 -36.98 47.40
N ALA A 959 -6.34 -37.14 46.10
CA ALA A 959 -5.07 -37.36 45.41
C ALA A 959 -4.43 -36.01 45.09
N SER A 960 -3.38 -35.68 45.81
CA SER A 960 -2.37 -34.66 45.41
C SER A 960 -1.60 -35.12 44.15
N GLY A 961 -2.28 -35.70 43.19
CA GLY A 961 -1.72 -36.22 41.94
C GLY A 961 -2.02 -35.33 40.79
N SER A 962 -1.04 -35.12 39.93
CA SER A 962 -1.06 -34.42 38.68
C SER A 962 -2.35 -34.67 37.89
N VAL A 963 -3.01 -33.60 37.46
CA VAL A 963 -4.13 -33.70 36.52
C VAL A 963 -3.52 -33.91 35.14
N ALA A 964 -3.68 -35.09 34.55
CA ALA A 964 -3.21 -35.39 33.21
C ALA A 964 -3.70 -34.33 32.24
N ALA A 965 -2.82 -33.86 31.36
CA ALA A 965 -3.13 -32.88 30.31
C ALA A 965 -4.30 -33.37 29.48
N GLN A 966 -5.46 -32.72 29.60
CA GLN A 966 -6.69 -33.11 28.93
C GLN A 966 -7.09 -32.02 27.91
N PRO A 967 -7.22 -32.36 26.61
CA PRO A 967 -7.61 -31.41 25.61
C PRO A 967 -9.04 -30.91 25.83
N VAL A 968 -9.29 -29.67 25.39
CA VAL A 968 -10.62 -29.10 25.23
C VAL A 968 -10.83 -28.81 23.72
N THR A 969 -12.01 -29.18 23.23
CA THR A 969 -12.33 -29.07 21.81
C THR A 969 -13.69 -28.42 21.59
N SER A 970 -13.80 -27.60 20.56
CA SER A 970 -15.05 -27.01 20.14
C SER A 970 -15.14 -26.94 18.61
N ALA A 971 -16.36 -26.89 18.10
CA ALA A 971 -16.65 -26.64 16.71
C ALA A 971 -17.93 -25.82 16.61
N GLY A 972 -18.05 -24.99 15.58
CA GLY A 972 -19.20 -24.12 15.48
C GLY A 972 -19.17 -23.19 14.30
N VAL A 973 -20.00 -22.16 14.41
CA VAL A 973 -20.11 -21.09 13.40
C VAL A 973 -19.83 -19.76 14.05
N SER A 974 -19.24 -18.82 13.29
CA SER A 974 -19.12 -17.45 13.73
C SER A 974 -19.35 -16.48 12.57
N ALA A 975 -19.79 -15.27 12.91
CA ALA A 975 -19.86 -14.14 12.01
C ALA A 975 -18.79 -13.13 12.41
N ARG A 976 -17.90 -12.78 11.47
CA ARG A 976 -16.89 -11.71 11.63
C ARG A 976 -17.33 -10.50 10.87
N VAL A 977 -17.46 -9.39 11.56
CA VAL A 977 -17.94 -8.13 11.00
C VAL A 977 -16.87 -7.07 11.13
N ASN A 978 -16.52 -6.44 10.03
CA ASN A 978 -15.64 -5.28 10.03
C ASN A 978 -16.47 -4.02 10.19
N VAL A 979 -16.39 -3.40 11.37
CA VAL A 979 -17.14 -2.19 11.69
C VAL A 979 -16.32 -0.98 11.28
N LEU A 980 -16.75 -0.30 10.22
CA LEU A 980 -16.14 0.94 9.69
C LEU A 980 -14.64 0.85 9.40
N GLY A 981 -14.12 -0.33 9.07
CA GLY A 981 -12.69 -0.52 8.80
C GLY A 981 -11.76 -0.45 10.03
N ALA A 982 -12.31 -0.21 11.23
CA ALA A 982 -11.52 0.06 12.43
C ALA A 982 -11.52 -1.09 13.44
N ILE A 983 -12.62 -1.85 13.51
CA ILE A 983 -12.83 -2.88 14.55
C ILE A 983 -13.42 -4.13 13.90
N ILE A 984 -12.84 -5.29 14.23
CA ILE A 984 -13.41 -6.57 13.84
C ILE A 984 -14.08 -7.20 15.08
N LEU A 985 -15.40 -7.40 14.94
CA LEU A 985 -16.22 -8.13 15.91
C LEU A 985 -16.43 -9.56 15.42
N GLU A 986 -16.20 -10.54 16.29
CA GLU A 986 -16.56 -11.93 16.01
C GLU A 986 -17.63 -12.39 17.02
N ALA A 987 -18.81 -12.70 16.54
CA ALA A 987 -19.87 -13.37 17.28
C ALA A 987 -19.85 -14.86 16.93
N PHE A 988 -19.68 -15.74 17.89
CA PHE A 988 -19.59 -17.19 17.66
C PHE A 988 -20.67 -17.97 18.42
N TYR A 989 -21.07 -19.11 17.84
CA TYR A 989 -21.90 -20.12 18.46
C TYR A 989 -21.16 -21.45 18.37
N ALA A 990 -20.66 -21.92 19.53
CA ALA A 990 -19.73 -23.05 19.64
C ALA A 990 -20.37 -24.23 20.35
N ARG A 991 -20.26 -25.42 19.75
CA ARG A 991 -20.47 -26.69 20.48
C ARG A 991 -19.19 -27.05 21.23
N THR A 992 -19.27 -27.17 22.52
CA THR A 992 -18.16 -27.57 23.42
C THR A 992 -18.30 -29.04 23.76
N PHE A 993 -17.23 -29.83 23.58
CA PHE A 993 -17.32 -31.28 23.74
C PHE A 993 -16.99 -31.75 25.15
N GLN A 994 -16.36 -30.92 25.98
CA GLN A 994 -15.92 -31.26 27.33
C GLN A 994 -16.65 -30.46 28.42
N ARG A 995 -17.74 -29.74 28.08
CA ARG A 995 -18.61 -29.03 29.04
C ARG A 995 -19.98 -29.73 29.11
N SER A 996 -20.65 -29.61 30.28
CA SER A 996 -22.02 -30.09 30.46
C SER A 996 -23.04 -29.27 29.66
N LYS A 997 -22.78 -27.98 29.49
CA LYS A 997 -23.51 -27.11 28.51
C LYS A 997 -22.86 -27.28 27.14
N ASN A 998 -23.48 -28.02 26.26
CA ASN A 998 -22.94 -28.40 24.97
C ASN A 998 -22.78 -27.23 24.00
N TRP A 999 -23.50 -26.12 24.19
CA TRP A 999 -23.46 -24.94 23.30
C TRP A 999 -23.20 -23.68 24.07
N ASP A 1000 -22.36 -22.81 23.52
CA ASP A 1000 -22.01 -21.52 24.11
C ASP A 1000 -22.00 -20.43 23.05
N PHE A 1001 -22.50 -19.25 23.41
CA PHE A 1001 -22.48 -18.05 22.59
C PHE A 1001 -21.50 -17.04 23.18
N GLY A 1002 -20.72 -16.40 22.32
CA GLY A 1002 -19.82 -15.35 22.77
C GLY A 1002 -19.59 -14.31 21.68
N VAL A 1003 -19.20 -13.12 22.13
CA VAL A 1003 -18.78 -12.01 21.25
C VAL A 1003 -17.39 -11.57 21.70
N ILE A 1004 -16.48 -11.48 20.76
CA ILE A 1004 -15.10 -11.07 21.00
C ILE A 1004 -14.70 -9.93 20.04
N LEU A 1005 -13.93 -9.01 20.59
CA LEU A 1005 -13.22 -8.00 19.83
C LEU A 1005 -11.87 -8.61 19.43
N ARG A 1006 -11.68 -8.89 18.14
CA ARG A 1006 -10.42 -9.47 17.67
C ARG A 1006 -10.09 -8.99 16.27
N PRO A 1007 -8.84 -8.54 16.00
CA PRO A 1007 -8.36 -8.59 14.64
C PRO A 1007 -8.35 -10.05 14.21
N GLY A 1008 -8.94 -10.35 13.04
CA GLY A 1008 -8.98 -11.71 12.49
C GLY A 1008 -7.56 -12.30 12.40
N TRP A 1009 -7.44 -13.58 12.79
CA TRP A 1009 -6.17 -14.29 12.66
C TRP A 1009 -6.00 -14.99 11.33
#